data_766c4e70bfb4e3bd876d63ef6b6c8f69
#
_entry.id   766c4e70bfb4e3bd876d63ef6b6c8f69
#
_cell.length_a   1.000
_cell.length_b   1.000
_cell.length_c   1.000
_cell.angle_alpha   90.00
_cell.angle_beta   90.00
_cell.angle_gamma   90.00
#
_symmetry.space_group_name_H-M   'P 1'
#
loop_
_entity.id
_entity.type
_entity.pdbx_description
1 polymer ?
#
loop_
_entity_poly.entity_id
_entity_poly.type
_entity_poly.pdbx_seq_one_letter_code
_entity_poly.pdbx_strand_id
1 'polypeptide(L)'
;MAETPFVHLHVHSEYSLLDGAIRMEQLVKKATSLGMPALALTDHGNLFGTVEFYQEAEKAGIKPIIGCEIYVAPGSMHEKKTTNGGRDAAFHMTLLASDDEGYRNLVKLSTKAHLEGFYYKPRVDRELLAQHSSGLIALSGCLKGEVNMALSEGQQAKAIQTAATYRDLFGKENFFIELSDHGIEQQRRNRAGLIEIASDLDLGLVATNDVHFLERAHHEAHDVMICIGTGSMIHDEKRMRYVPELYFKSGEEMASMFADRPDAIANTLAIAERCHAKLEFGKSKYPDYLPPEGKTREGYLRELSEEGLRKRFGERAMTDPELRERLEYELSVLYKQGFTSYFLIVWDFINYAKSKGIPVGPGRGSAAGSLVAYTLGITDLDPLRYNLLFERFLNPDRISPPDIDVDFCQDRRGEVIEYVREKYGKMAVSQIITFGTMGAKSVIRDVGRVLGWSYGDADRIARMIPNELNITLNGIDKKGKHEAGAIDKNPELKNAVENEPATAQLWGYASILEGLSRNSGVHAAGVVIADRDLSEYIPLTLANDGSIVSQYSMSPLTDLGLLKMDFLGLKTLTVINDAVRLIHRQTPDFNISSIPMDDTASFDLLNRGESIGVFQLESGGMTATAKRFQIEHFTDIIALIALYRPGPMQFIDDYVDRKKGRKKIEYAHPLLEKICSETYGIIVYQEQVQQAASALAGYTLGQADLLRRAMGKKDVEKMAKEREVFVEGCARVNQIPAKQANAIFDFLEKFAQYGFNKSHSAAYGLISYQTAYLKANHPVEFMAGLLGNEINNTDKIATFVTECGRMGITILPPDINRSALTFLPEELPGGRAIRFGLAAIKNV
;
A
#
# COMPACT_ATOMS: atom_id res chain seq x y z
N MET A 1 -0.89 45.30 7.64
CA MET A 1 -1.04 45.69 6.23
C MET A 1 -2.17 44.82 5.70
N ALA A 2 -3.04 45.32 4.82
CA ALA A 2 -4.06 44.46 4.23
C ALA A 2 -3.35 43.44 3.34
N GLU A 3 -3.56 42.16 3.62
CA GLU A 3 -2.99 41.08 2.78
C GLU A 3 -3.45 41.26 1.33
N THR A 4 -2.51 41.24 0.39
CA THR A 4 -2.86 41.31 -1.03
C THR A 4 -3.34 39.93 -1.44
N PRO A 5 -4.63 39.77 -1.77
CA PRO A 5 -5.18 38.46 -2.13
C PRO A 5 -4.54 37.96 -3.42
N PHE A 6 -4.08 36.72 -3.38
CA PHE A 6 -3.43 36.03 -4.50
C PHE A 6 -3.67 34.53 -4.41
N VAL A 7 -3.68 33.83 -5.56
CA VAL A 7 -3.80 32.38 -5.62
C VAL A 7 -2.70 31.81 -6.51
N HIS A 8 -1.88 30.90 -5.99
CA HIS A 8 -0.95 30.14 -6.82
C HIS A 8 -1.71 29.13 -7.67
N LEU A 9 -1.63 29.27 -9.01
CA LEU A 9 -2.30 28.44 -10.00
C LEU A 9 -1.35 27.46 -10.72
N HIS A 10 -0.03 27.56 -10.47
CA HIS A 10 0.99 26.69 -11.04
C HIS A 10 1.96 26.27 -9.93
N VAL A 11 1.78 25.05 -9.40
CA VAL A 11 2.46 24.54 -8.21
C VAL A 11 2.78 23.07 -8.35
N HIS A 12 4.02 22.71 -8.04
CA HIS A 12 4.53 21.36 -8.07
C HIS A 12 4.78 20.84 -6.64
N SER A 13 4.28 19.65 -6.35
CA SER A 13 4.49 18.95 -5.09
C SER A 13 5.57 17.86 -5.25
N GLU A 14 5.79 17.09 -4.18
CA GLU A 14 6.62 15.88 -4.20
C GLU A 14 6.18 14.83 -5.23
N TYR A 15 4.98 14.95 -5.81
CA TYR A 15 4.47 14.09 -6.86
C TYR A 15 4.90 14.50 -8.27
N SER A 16 5.53 15.68 -8.42
CA SER A 16 6.44 15.98 -9.53
C SER A 16 7.80 15.35 -9.21
N LEU A 17 7.87 13.99 -9.32
CA LEU A 17 8.92 13.14 -8.76
C LEU A 17 10.32 13.63 -9.08
N LEU A 18 11.13 13.88 -8.04
CA LEU A 18 12.50 14.39 -8.10
C LEU A 18 12.64 15.76 -8.83
N ASP A 19 11.53 16.51 -8.86
CA ASP A 19 11.48 17.88 -9.41
C ASP A 19 10.79 18.83 -8.41
N GLY A 20 9.63 18.51 -7.88
CA GLY A 20 8.97 19.25 -6.79
C GLY A 20 9.45 18.79 -5.39
N ALA A 21 9.82 19.76 -4.55
CA ALA A 21 10.35 19.49 -3.21
C ALA A 21 9.41 19.97 -2.09
N ILE A 22 8.09 19.78 -2.25
CA ILE A 22 7.07 20.25 -1.31
C ILE A 22 6.17 19.09 -0.90
N ARG A 23 6.12 18.78 0.40
CA ARG A 23 5.15 17.81 0.94
C ARG A 23 3.77 18.45 1.02
N MET A 24 2.74 17.64 0.79
CA MET A 24 1.36 18.10 0.68
C MET A 24 0.89 18.88 1.92
N GLU A 25 1.09 18.33 3.13
CA GLU A 25 0.73 18.99 4.38
C GLU A 25 1.43 20.36 4.56
N GLN A 26 2.73 20.42 4.18
CA GLN A 26 3.52 21.66 4.29
C GLN A 26 3.06 22.73 3.29
N LEU A 27 2.69 22.31 2.07
CA LEU A 27 2.16 23.17 1.02
C LEU A 27 0.87 23.87 1.49
N VAL A 28 -0.10 23.09 1.96
CA VAL A 28 -1.38 23.61 2.43
C VAL A 28 -1.19 24.49 3.67
N LYS A 29 -0.35 24.08 4.61
CA LYS A 29 -0.03 24.88 5.81
C LYS A 29 0.60 26.24 5.45
N LYS A 30 1.51 26.28 4.47
CA LYS A 30 2.12 27.53 4.01
C LYS A 30 1.09 28.45 3.38
N ALA A 31 0.24 27.93 2.48
CA ALA A 31 -0.84 28.71 1.87
C ALA A 31 -1.80 29.29 2.92
N THR A 32 -2.18 28.48 3.93
CA THR A 32 -3.01 28.94 5.06
C THR A 32 -2.32 30.06 5.84
N SER A 33 -1.01 29.90 6.12
CA SER A 33 -0.26 30.93 6.90
C SER A 33 -0.11 32.25 6.17
N LEU A 34 -0.22 32.26 4.84
CA LEU A 34 -0.18 33.44 3.98
C LEU A 34 -1.59 33.97 3.62
N GLY A 35 -2.64 33.47 4.26
CA GLY A 35 -4.01 33.94 4.07
C GLY A 35 -4.59 33.71 2.66
N MET A 36 -4.07 32.73 1.91
CA MET A 36 -4.54 32.43 0.55
C MET A 36 -5.93 31.79 0.59
N PRO A 37 -6.91 32.29 -0.19
CA PRO A 37 -8.28 31.74 -0.19
C PRO A 37 -8.40 30.42 -0.92
N ALA A 38 -7.50 30.16 -1.86
CA ALA A 38 -7.46 28.96 -2.68
C ALA A 38 -6.01 28.60 -3.04
N LEU A 39 -5.82 27.38 -3.53
CA LEU A 39 -4.54 26.88 -4.00
C LEU A 39 -4.74 25.86 -5.10
N ALA A 40 -3.91 25.88 -6.16
CA ALA A 40 -3.89 24.85 -7.17
C ALA A 40 -2.76 23.84 -6.92
N LEU A 41 -2.99 22.61 -7.37
CA LEU A 41 -1.96 21.57 -7.54
C LEU A 41 -1.88 21.21 -9.02
N THR A 42 -0.69 21.31 -9.60
CA THR A 42 -0.47 21.14 -11.06
C THR A 42 0.80 20.35 -11.35
N ASP A 43 0.95 19.19 -10.72
CA ASP A 43 2.11 18.33 -10.88
C ASP A 43 2.37 17.94 -12.35
N HIS A 44 3.62 17.66 -12.67
CA HIS A 44 4.09 17.29 -13.99
C HIS A 44 3.45 16.01 -14.54
N GLY A 45 2.54 16.14 -15.50
CA GLY A 45 1.97 15.04 -16.29
C GLY A 45 1.20 13.99 -15.50
N ASN A 46 0.84 14.24 -14.25
CA ASN A 46 0.15 13.26 -13.41
C ASN A 46 -0.81 13.91 -12.42
N LEU A 47 -1.65 13.07 -11.80
CA LEU A 47 -2.62 13.45 -10.77
C LEU A 47 -2.37 12.71 -9.43
N PHE A 48 -1.15 12.22 -9.20
CA PHE A 48 -0.83 11.34 -8.05
C PHE A 48 -1.28 11.90 -6.70
N GLY A 49 -1.05 13.19 -6.48
CA GLY A 49 -1.32 13.89 -5.22
C GLY A 49 -2.73 14.48 -5.08
N THR A 50 -3.58 14.38 -6.10
CA THR A 50 -4.85 15.13 -6.17
C THR A 50 -5.77 14.89 -4.99
N VAL A 51 -5.97 13.64 -4.58
CA VAL A 51 -6.91 13.29 -3.49
C VAL A 51 -6.37 13.75 -2.15
N GLU A 52 -5.07 13.52 -1.90
CA GLU A 52 -4.40 13.96 -0.67
C GLU A 52 -4.44 15.50 -0.55
N PHE A 53 -4.11 16.19 -1.63
CA PHE A 53 -4.20 17.64 -1.70
C PHE A 53 -5.61 18.15 -1.41
N TYR A 54 -6.62 17.57 -2.05
CA TYR A 54 -8.01 17.94 -1.88
C TYR A 54 -8.44 17.82 -0.41
N GLN A 55 -8.14 16.69 0.22
CA GLN A 55 -8.51 16.42 1.62
C GLN A 55 -7.77 17.34 2.60
N GLU A 56 -6.48 17.60 2.41
CA GLU A 56 -5.72 18.49 3.30
C GLU A 56 -6.14 19.95 3.13
N ALA A 57 -6.44 20.40 1.91
CA ALA A 57 -6.92 21.76 1.64
C ALA A 57 -8.31 22.00 2.25
N GLU A 58 -9.27 21.08 2.07
CA GLU A 58 -10.60 21.18 2.69
C GLU A 58 -10.52 21.22 4.22
N LYS A 59 -9.70 20.35 4.82
CA LYS A 59 -9.47 20.31 6.26
C LYS A 59 -8.88 21.61 6.81
N ALA A 60 -8.06 22.30 6.01
CA ALA A 60 -7.46 23.59 6.36
C ALA A 60 -8.36 24.79 6.03
N GLY A 61 -9.51 24.58 5.37
CA GLY A 61 -10.43 25.64 4.95
C GLY A 61 -9.96 26.44 3.72
N ILE A 62 -9.01 25.89 2.94
CA ILE A 62 -8.55 26.44 1.66
C ILE A 62 -9.30 25.74 0.52
N LYS A 63 -9.76 26.53 -0.46
CA LYS A 63 -10.40 25.99 -1.66
C LYS A 63 -9.38 25.26 -2.54
N PRO A 64 -9.50 23.92 -2.75
CA PRO A 64 -8.61 23.19 -3.63
C PRO A 64 -8.96 23.44 -5.10
N ILE A 65 -7.96 23.67 -5.93
CA ILE A 65 -8.07 23.75 -7.38
C ILE A 65 -7.29 22.57 -7.96
N ILE A 66 -8.00 21.65 -8.59
CA ILE A 66 -7.39 20.46 -9.18
C ILE A 66 -6.86 20.82 -10.56
N GLY A 67 -5.59 20.54 -10.81
CA GLY A 67 -4.95 20.79 -12.09
C GLY A 67 -3.84 19.79 -12.41
N CYS A 68 -3.20 19.99 -13.54
CA CYS A 68 -2.04 19.23 -14.00
C CYS A 68 -1.27 20.07 -15.02
N GLU A 69 0.04 20.13 -14.92
CA GLU A 69 0.89 20.58 -16.01
C GLU A 69 1.09 19.42 -16.99
N ILE A 70 0.33 19.46 -18.08
CA ILE A 70 0.36 18.43 -19.11
C ILE A 70 1.49 18.65 -20.11
N TYR A 71 1.85 17.60 -20.81
CA TYR A 71 2.81 17.61 -21.90
C TYR A 71 2.08 17.50 -23.25
N VAL A 72 2.20 18.54 -24.11
CA VAL A 72 1.57 18.60 -25.43
C VAL A 72 2.57 18.18 -26.49
N ALA A 73 2.26 17.15 -27.27
CA ALA A 73 3.10 16.70 -28.37
C ALA A 73 3.11 17.75 -29.54
N PRO A 74 4.25 17.95 -30.22
CA PRO A 74 4.33 18.87 -31.38
C PRO A 74 3.46 18.46 -32.57
N GLY A 75 3.07 17.20 -32.65
CA GLY A 75 2.18 16.60 -33.64
C GLY A 75 1.29 15.57 -32.97
N SER A 76 1.02 14.43 -33.60
CA SER A 76 0.26 13.36 -32.97
C SER A 76 1.03 12.76 -31.78
N MET A 77 0.33 12.50 -30.67
CA MET A 77 0.92 11.87 -29.49
C MET A 77 1.43 10.45 -29.76
N HIS A 78 0.97 9.81 -30.82
CA HIS A 78 1.42 8.48 -31.24
C HIS A 78 2.76 8.50 -31.98
N GLU A 79 3.20 9.68 -32.46
CA GLU A 79 4.50 9.82 -33.11
C GLU A 79 5.65 9.86 -32.07
N LYS A 80 6.51 8.85 -32.09
CA LYS A 80 7.68 8.78 -31.23
C LYS A 80 8.90 9.47 -31.85
N LYS A 81 8.74 10.76 -32.18
CA LYS A 81 9.80 11.59 -32.76
C LYS A 81 10.18 12.71 -31.80
N THR A 82 11.47 13.05 -31.73
CA THR A 82 11.96 14.25 -31.07
C THR A 82 12.17 15.33 -32.12
N THR A 83 11.80 16.59 -31.85
CA THR A 83 12.21 17.74 -32.62
C THR A 83 13.66 18.09 -32.29
N ASN A 84 14.50 18.28 -33.31
CA ASN A 84 15.87 18.78 -33.21
C ASN A 84 16.87 17.96 -32.38
N GLY A 85 16.72 16.62 -32.32
CA GLY A 85 17.71 15.76 -31.63
C GLY A 85 17.78 15.94 -30.11
N GLY A 86 16.79 16.62 -29.50
CA GLY A 86 16.71 16.91 -28.07
C GLY A 86 15.72 16.02 -27.33
N ARG A 87 15.88 15.93 -26.00
CA ARG A 87 15.01 15.19 -25.07
C ARG A 87 13.63 15.87 -24.86
N ASP A 88 13.42 17.11 -25.32
CA ASP A 88 12.18 17.87 -25.17
C ASP A 88 11.24 17.59 -26.35
N ALA A 89 10.53 16.48 -26.28
CA ALA A 89 9.56 16.07 -27.29
C ALA A 89 8.13 16.58 -27.01
N ALA A 90 7.95 17.54 -26.11
CA ALA A 90 6.63 18.04 -25.71
C ALA A 90 6.70 19.46 -25.15
N PHE A 91 5.61 20.20 -25.30
CA PHE A 91 5.40 21.51 -24.71
C PHE A 91 4.63 21.38 -23.38
N HIS A 92 4.83 22.34 -22.47
CA HIS A 92 4.11 22.40 -21.21
C HIS A 92 2.84 23.25 -21.34
N MET A 93 1.76 22.81 -20.71
CA MET A 93 0.52 23.56 -20.59
C MET A 93 -0.14 23.24 -19.25
N THR A 94 -0.52 24.26 -18.50
CA THR A 94 -1.20 24.07 -17.21
C THR A 94 -2.71 24.00 -17.44
N LEU A 95 -3.35 22.92 -16.99
CA LEU A 95 -4.80 22.74 -17.03
C LEU A 95 -5.37 22.77 -15.62
N LEU A 96 -6.50 23.46 -15.43
CA LEU A 96 -7.24 23.55 -14.17
C LEU A 96 -8.68 23.07 -14.41
N ALA A 97 -9.20 22.22 -13.54
CA ALA A 97 -10.60 21.80 -13.60
C ALA A 97 -11.51 22.88 -13.02
N SER A 98 -12.40 23.44 -13.82
CA SER A 98 -13.39 24.41 -13.33
C SER A 98 -14.56 23.74 -12.61
N ASP A 99 -14.90 22.53 -13.01
CA ASP A 99 -16.03 21.77 -12.49
C ASP A 99 -15.78 20.26 -12.55
N ASP A 100 -16.79 19.47 -12.17
CA ASP A 100 -16.70 17.99 -12.13
C ASP A 100 -16.51 17.37 -13.52
N GLU A 101 -16.99 18.02 -14.60
CA GLU A 101 -16.74 17.58 -15.97
C GLU A 101 -15.27 17.81 -16.34
N GLY A 102 -14.74 18.98 -16.01
CA GLY A 102 -13.33 19.30 -16.19
C GLY A 102 -12.41 18.33 -15.46
N TYR A 103 -12.76 17.96 -14.23
CA TYR A 103 -11.98 16.95 -13.49
C TYR A 103 -12.01 15.59 -14.22
N ARG A 104 -13.18 15.12 -14.68
CA ARG A 104 -13.28 13.87 -15.44
C ARG A 104 -12.47 13.93 -16.73
N ASN A 105 -12.50 15.07 -17.45
CA ASN A 105 -11.71 15.27 -18.65
C ASN A 105 -10.21 15.27 -18.36
N LEU A 106 -9.78 15.88 -17.25
CA LEU A 106 -8.38 15.87 -16.82
C LEU A 106 -7.90 14.43 -16.48
N VAL A 107 -8.75 13.63 -15.84
CA VAL A 107 -8.49 12.20 -15.58
C VAL A 107 -8.32 11.42 -16.90
N LYS A 108 -9.20 11.66 -17.90
CA LYS A 108 -9.11 11.01 -19.22
C LYS A 108 -7.87 11.44 -19.99
N LEU A 109 -7.55 12.74 -19.99
CA LEU A 109 -6.34 13.27 -20.61
C LEU A 109 -5.08 12.66 -20.01
N SER A 110 -4.97 12.67 -18.67
CA SER A 110 -3.84 12.06 -17.97
C SER A 110 -3.74 10.55 -18.25
N THR A 111 -4.85 9.83 -18.22
CA THR A 111 -4.88 8.39 -18.52
C THR A 111 -4.39 8.10 -19.92
N LYS A 112 -4.92 8.76 -20.94
CA LYS A 112 -4.52 8.55 -22.34
C LYS A 112 -3.09 8.98 -22.60
N ALA A 113 -2.63 10.06 -21.97
CA ALA A 113 -1.24 10.48 -22.03
C ALA A 113 -0.27 9.37 -21.57
N HIS A 114 -0.60 8.69 -20.47
CA HIS A 114 0.21 7.60 -19.94
C HIS A 114 0.07 6.30 -20.73
N LEU A 115 -1.15 5.92 -21.13
CA LEU A 115 -1.40 4.62 -21.78
C LEU A 115 -1.03 4.62 -23.26
N GLU A 116 -1.25 5.74 -23.95
CA GLU A 116 -1.16 5.82 -25.41
C GLU A 116 -0.07 6.78 -25.89
N GLY A 117 0.10 7.92 -25.20
CA GLY A 117 0.97 9.02 -25.62
C GLY A 117 2.38 9.02 -25.03
N PHE A 118 2.75 8.01 -24.25
CA PHE A 118 4.02 8.01 -23.53
C PHE A 118 5.24 7.86 -24.46
N TYR A 119 6.05 8.92 -24.48
CA TYR A 119 7.37 8.93 -25.09
C TYR A 119 8.27 9.90 -24.35
N TYR A 120 9.15 9.40 -23.49
CA TYR A 120 9.90 10.11 -22.44
C TYR A 120 9.01 10.79 -21.38
N LYS A 121 7.86 11.35 -21.78
CA LYS A 121 6.85 11.99 -20.95
C LYS A 121 5.45 11.51 -21.38
N PRO A 122 4.46 11.54 -20.48
CA PRO A 122 3.06 11.26 -20.84
C PRO A 122 2.49 12.45 -21.66
N ARG A 123 2.28 12.28 -22.96
CA ARG A 123 1.89 13.37 -23.86
C ARG A 123 0.46 13.25 -24.34
N VAL A 124 -0.17 14.38 -24.50
CA VAL A 124 -1.43 14.54 -25.25
C VAL A 124 -1.16 15.27 -26.56
N ASP A 125 -2.09 15.24 -27.50
CA ASP A 125 -2.06 16.09 -28.67
C ASP A 125 -3.28 17.02 -28.74
N ARG A 126 -3.31 17.92 -29.71
CA ARG A 126 -4.39 18.91 -29.87
C ARG A 126 -5.74 18.24 -30.18
N GLU A 127 -5.73 17.09 -30.85
CA GLU A 127 -6.95 16.35 -31.18
C GLU A 127 -7.59 15.79 -29.88
N LEU A 128 -6.80 15.18 -29.03
CA LEU A 128 -7.26 14.67 -27.71
C LEU A 128 -7.72 15.83 -26.81
N LEU A 129 -6.98 16.95 -26.80
CA LEU A 129 -7.39 18.17 -26.07
C LEU A 129 -8.74 18.69 -26.54
N ALA A 130 -9.00 18.73 -27.87
CA ALA A 130 -10.28 19.19 -28.41
C ALA A 130 -11.46 18.30 -27.97
N GLN A 131 -11.22 16.98 -27.80
CA GLN A 131 -12.24 16.04 -27.33
C GLN A 131 -12.56 16.19 -25.86
N HIS A 132 -11.64 16.74 -25.04
CA HIS A 132 -11.70 16.77 -23.60
C HIS A 132 -11.44 18.16 -23.00
N SER A 133 -11.74 19.25 -23.71
CA SER A 133 -11.52 20.62 -23.23
C SER A 133 -12.63 21.18 -22.34
N SER A 134 -13.85 20.60 -22.39
CA SER A 134 -14.99 21.06 -21.60
C SER A 134 -14.69 21.05 -20.10
N GLY A 135 -15.09 22.12 -19.40
CA GLY A 135 -14.84 22.25 -17.94
C GLY A 135 -13.37 22.48 -17.57
N LEU A 136 -12.48 22.79 -18.55
CA LEU A 136 -11.07 23.07 -18.29
C LEU A 136 -10.74 24.53 -18.54
N ILE A 137 -9.88 25.09 -17.69
CA ILE A 137 -9.19 26.36 -17.89
C ILE A 137 -7.74 26.04 -18.19
N ALA A 138 -7.19 26.61 -19.29
CA ALA A 138 -5.83 26.38 -19.72
C ALA A 138 -4.99 27.64 -19.58
N LEU A 139 -3.75 27.47 -19.06
CA LEU A 139 -2.72 28.52 -19.04
C LEU A 139 -1.65 28.13 -20.08
N SER A 140 -1.10 29.13 -20.78
CA SER A 140 -0.21 28.92 -21.94
C SER A 140 1.14 28.24 -21.59
N GLY A 141 1.39 28.00 -20.32
CA GLY A 141 2.58 27.30 -19.79
C GLY A 141 3.77 28.24 -19.57
N CYS A 142 4.78 27.70 -18.86
CA CYS A 142 6.03 28.38 -18.53
C CYS A 142 6.91 28.60 -19.80
N LEU A 143 8.23 28.80 -19.64
CA LEU A 143 9.18 28.92 -20.76
C LEU A 143 9.15 27.76 -21.76
N LYS A 144 8.73 26.57 -21.30
CA LYS A 144 8.54 25.38 -22.15
C LYS A 144 7.16 25.28 -22.78
N GLY A 145 6.26 26.23 -22.55
CA GLY A 145 5.00 26.37 -23.27
C GLY A 145 5.19 26.67 -24.77
N GLU A 146 4.33 26.14 -25.60
CA GLU A 146 4.48 26.24 -27.07
C GLU A 146 4.51 27.68 -27.56
N VAL A 147 3.70 28.57 -26.97
CA VAL A 147 3.69 30.00 -27.27
C VAL A 147 5.01 30.67 -26.92
N ASN A 148 5.50 30.40 -25.69
CA ASN A 148 6.77 30.92 -25.18
C ASN A 148 7.95 30.43 -26.01
N MET A 149 7.98 29.15 -26.37
CA MET A 149 9.06 28.58 -27.18
C MET A 149 9.10 29.21 -28.58
N ALA A 150 7.95 29.43 -29.22
CA ALA A 150 7.88 30.10 -30.51
C ALA A 150 8.43 31.55 -30.44
N LEU A 151 8.10 32.30 -29.39
CA LEU A 151 8.68 33.62 -29.13
C LEU A 151 10.19 33.56 -28.90
N SER A 152 10.67 32.59 -28.13
CA SER A 152 12.09 32.40 -27.87
C SER A 152 12.91 32.12 -29.12
N GLU A 153 12.29 31.50 -30.12
CA GLU A 153 12.87 31.22 -31.43
C GLU A 153 12.69 32.39 -32.43
N GLY A 154 12.08 33.53 -32.03
CA GLY A 154 11.80 34.68 -32.88
C GLY A 154 10.67 34.47 -33.89
N GLN A 155 9.83 33.44 -33.65
CA GLN A 155 8.72 33.04 -34.56
C GLN A 155 7.39 33.68 -34.09
N GLN A 156 7.30 35.03 -34.10
CA GLN A 156 6.14 35.79 -33.61
C GLN A 156 4.83 35.32 -34.24
N ALA A 157 4.79 35.19 -35.59
CA ALA A 157 3.57 34.76 -36.30
C ALA A 157 3.10 33.37 -35.88
N LYS A 158 4.03 32.43 -35.60
CA LYS A 158 3.72 31.09 -35.09
C LYS A 158 3.20 31.17 -33.66
N ALA A 159 3.76 32.02 -32.80
CA ALA A 159 3.29 32.21 -31.43
C ALA A 159 1.82 32.71 -31.41
N ILE A 160 1.50 33.73 -32.25
CA ILE A 160 0.12 34.23 -32.40
C ILE A 160 -0.81 33.13 -32.90
N GLN A 161 -0.42 32.39 -33.94
CA GLN A 161 -1.25 31.30 -34.49
C GLN A 161 -1.49 30.19 -33.46
N THR A 162 -0.47 29.84 -32.69
CA THR A 162 -0.56 28.83 -31.62
C THR A 162 -1.52 29.28 -30.50
N ALA A 163 -1.40 30.54 -30.06
CA ALA A 163 -2.30 31.11 -29.05
C ALA A 163 -3.75 31.18 -29.56
N ALA A 164 -3.94 31.58 -30.82
CA ALA A 164 -5.26 31.58 -31.46
C ALA A 164 -5.87 30.16 -31.53
N THR A 165 -5.06 29.17 -31.87
CA THR A 165 -5.51 27.75 -31.88
C THR A 165 -5.99 27.29 -30.49
N TYR A 166 -5.24 27.57 -29.42
CA TYR A 166 -5.66 27.20 -28.07
C TYR A 166 -6.86 28.03 -27.57
N ARG A 167 -6.95 29.33 -27.94
CA ARG A 167 -8.13 30.14 -27.70
C ARG A 167 -9.39 29.50 -28.30
N ASP A 168 -9.28 29.06 -29.52
CA ASP A 168 -10.42 28.48 -30.27
C ASP A 168 -10.79 27.09 -29.71
N LEU A 169 -9.82 26.36 -29.15
CA LEU A 169 -10.00 25.03 -28.56
C LEU A 169 -10.67 25.09 -27.16
N PHE A 170 -10.21 25.98 -26.28
CA PHE A 170 -10.73 26.09 -24.91
C PHE A 170 -11.83 27.13 -24.78
N GLY A 171 -11.93 28.03 -25.71
CA GLY A 171 -12.75 29.26 -25.66
C GLY A 171 -11.98 30.42 -25.03
N LYS A 172 -12.27 31.63 -25.51
CA LYS A 172 -11.60 32.86 -25.11
C LYS A 172 -11.52 33.06 -23.57
N GLU A 173 -12.59 32.74 -22.87
CA GLU A 173 -12.70 32.94 -21.43
C GLU A 173 -11.98 31.85 -20.60
N ASN A 174 -11.54 30.77 -21.25
CA ASN A 174 -10.92 29.62 -20.59
C ASN A 174 -9.44 29.41 -20.98
N PHE A 175 -8.88 30.30 -21.81
CA PHE A 175 -7.46 30.26 -22.17
C PHE A 175 -6.80 31.57 -21.77
N PHE A 176 -5.75 31.48 -20.94
CA PHE A 176 -4.99 32.58 -20.38
C PHE A 176 -3.55 32.55 -20.84
N ILE A 177 -2.98 33.70 -21.15
CA ILE A 177 -1.55 33.84 -21.36
C ILE A 177 -0.86 33.94 -19.99
N GLU A 178 -0.02 32.98 -19.69
CA GLU A 178 0.71 32.86 -18.42
C GLU A 178 1.95 33.73 -18.43
N LEU A 179 2.11 34.53 -17.38
CA LEU A 179 3.26 35.38 -17.15
C LEU A 179 4.00 34.91 -15.89
N SER A 180 5.30 34.65 -16.05
CA SER A 180 6.21 34.33 -14.92
C SER A 180 7.44 35.24 -14.97
N ASP A 181 7.98 35.59 -13.83
CA ASP A 181 9.26 36.32 -13.73
C ASP A 181 10.15 35.72 -12.61
N HIS A 182 11.08 34.91 -13.02
CA HIS A 182 12.07 34.28 -12.14
C HIS A 182 13.46 34.93 -12.28
N GLY A 183 13.53 36.13 -12.89
CA GLY A 183 14.79 36.78 -13.20
C GLY A 183 15.54 36.20 -14.42
N ILE A 184 14.91 35.29 -15.16
CA ILE A 184 15.49 34.64 -16.36
C ILE A 184 15.37 35.59 -17.55
N GLU A 185 16.52 35.86 -18.22
CA GLU A 185 16.57 36.80 -19.34
C GLU A 185 15.58 36.44 -20.46
N GLN A 186 15.41 35.16 -20.75
CA GLN A 186 14.46 34.69 -21.76
C GLN A 186 13.00 35.04 -21.44
N GLN A 187 12.60 34.97 -20.16
CA GLN A 187 11.26 35.40 -19.73
C GLN A 187 11.06 36.87 -19.97
N ARG A 188 12.05 37.73 -19.67
CA ARG A 188 11.97 39.17 -19.90
C ARG A 188 11.88 39.51 -21.37
N ARG A 189 12.61 38.80 -22.24
CA ARG A 189 12.54 38.99 -23.71
C ARG A 189 11.16 38.63 -24.27
N ASN A 190 10.58 37.53 -23.79
CA ASN A 190 9.28 37.07 -24.29
C ASN A 190 8.10 37.89 -23.75
N ARG A 191 8.26 38.53 -22.57
CA ARG A 191 7.16 39.21 -21.85
C ARG A 191 6.37 40.20 -22.72
N ALA A 192 7.05 41.04 -23.46
CA ALA A 192 6.39 42.02 -24.35
C ALA A 192 5.54 41.33 -25.43
N GLY A 193 6.09 40.29 -26.08
CA GLY A 193 5.37 39.50 -27.08
C GLY A 193 4.16 38.75 -26.51
N LEU A 194 4.27 38.20 -25.28
CA LEU A 194 3.13 37.56 -24.60
C LEU A 194 2.00 38.55 -24.32
N ILE A 195 2.33 39.78 -23.87
CA ILE A 195 1.35 40.86 -23.60
C ILE A 195 0.68 41.31 -24.91
N GLU A 196 1.46 41.47 -25.99
CA GLU A 196 0.93 41.81 -27.31
C GLU A 196 -0.04 40.73 -27.83
N ILE A 197 0.35 39.44 -27.75
CA ILE A 197 -0.50 38.31 -28.15
C ILE A 197 -1.82 38.31 -27.33
N ALA A 198 -1.75 38.52 -26.02
CA ALA A 198 -2.94 38.61 -25.20
C ALA A 198 -3.87 39.75 -25.61
N SER A 199 -3.29 40.92 -25.90
CA SER A 199 -4.05 42.07 -26.38
C SER A 199 -4.68 41.86 -27.77
N ASP A 200 -3.92 41.32 -28.74
CA ASP A 200 -4.36 41.09 -30.10
C ASP A 200 -5.47 40.04 -30.22
N LEU A 201 -5.42 39.04 -29.37
CA LEU A 201 -6.38 37.93 -29.33
C LEU A 201 -7.49 38.11 -28.27
N ASP A 202 -7.47 39.23 -27.54
CA ASP A 202 -8.40 39.57 -26.45
C ASP A 202 -8.46 38.45 -25.39
N LEU A 203 -7.27 38.01 -24.91
CA LEU A 203 -7.07 36.98 -23.91
C LEU A 203 -6.67 37.57 -22.55
N GLY A 204 -7.08 36.93 -21.49
CA GLY A 204 -6.64 37.26 -20.13
C GLY A 204 -5.17 36.94 -19.90
N LEU A 205 -4.48 37.80 -19.13
CA LEU A 205 -3.15 37.50 -18.58
C LEU A 205 -3.30 36.92 -17.18
N VAL A 206 -2.43 36.00 -16.80
CA VAL A 206 -2.39 35.42 -15.42
C VAL A 206 -0.97 35.34 -14.91
N ALA A 207 -0.74 35.80 -13.69
CA ALA A 207 0.56 35.71 -13.02
C ALA A 207 0.74 34.39 -12.30
N THR A 208 1.86 33.69 -12.56
CA THR A 208 2.22 32.44 -11.86
C THR A 208 3.66 32.48 -11.39
N ASN A 209 4.03 31.57 -10.48
CA ASN A 209 5.39 31.44 -10.00
C ASN A 209 6.01 30.04 -10.25
N ASP A 210 5.32 29.12 -10.89
CA ASP A 210 5.86 27.79 -11.21
C ASP A 210 6.59 27.18 -10.00
N VAL A 211 5.86 27.05 -8.87
CA VAL A 211 6.43 26.78 -7.55
C VAL A 211 6.95 25.36 -7.47
N HIS A 212 8.22 25.17 -7.08
CA HIS A 212 8.88 23.87 -6.95
C HIS A 212 9.41 23.58 -5.54
N PHE A 213 9.58 24.58 -4.69
CA PHE A 213 10.00 24.42 -3.29
C PHE A 213 9.37 25.47 -2.39
N LEU A 214 9.31 25.17 -1.09
CA LEU A 214 8.48 25.92 -0.14
C LEU A 214 9.11 27.27 0.25
N GLU A 215 10.39 27.29 0.58
CA GLU A 215 11.11 28.46 1.09
C GLU A 215 12.30 28.76 0.19
N ARG A 216 12.64 30.05 0.02
CA ARG A 216 13.80 30.45 -0.78
C ARG A 216 15.09 29.76 -0.35
N ALA A 217 15.25 29.52 0.96
CA ALA A 217 16.40 28.81 1.53
C ALA A 217 16.47 27.32 1.13
N HIS A 218 15.38 26.73 0.60
CA HIS A 218 15.37 25.34 0.16
C HIS A 218 15.99 25.14 -1.23
N HIS A 219 16.35 26.22 -1.93
CA HIS A 219 16.89 26.17 -3.30
C HIS A 219 18.12 25.25 -3.44
N GLU A 220 19.06 25.28 -2.50
CA GLU A 220 20.26 24.43 -2.58
C GLU A 220 19.91 22.94 -2.39
N ALA A 221 19.01 22.63 -1.45
CA ALA A 221 18.52 21.26 -1.26
C ALA A 221 17.73 20.76 -2.48
N HIS A 222 16.94 21.66 -3.09
CA HIS A 222 16.24 21.37 -4.34
C HIS A 222 17.23 21.10 -5.49
N ASP A 223 18.30 21.88 -5.62
CA ASP A 223 19.35 21.65 -6.62
C ASP A 223 20.06 20.28 -6.43
N VAL A 224 20.28 19.88 -5.17
CA VAL A 224 20.73 18.50 -4.84
C VAL A 224 19.71 17.45 -5.28
N MET A 225 18.41 17.68 -5.08
CA MET A 225 17.37 16.76 -5.52
C MET A 225 17.33 16.59 -7.05
N ILE A 226 17.48 17.70 -7.81
CA ILE A 226 17.62 17.66 -9.27
C ILE A 226 18.82 16.83 -9.69
N CYS A 227 19.95 16.94 -8.99
CA CYS A 227 21.12 16.11 -9.24
C CYS A 227 20.84 14.62 -8.94
N ILE A 228 20.08 14.30 -7.89
CA ILE A 228 19.66 12.93 -7.60
C ILE A 228 18.85 12.37 -8.78
N GLY A 229 17.89 13.14 -9.28
CA GLY A 229 16.99 12.75 -10.37
C GLY A 229 17.68 12.59 -11.71
N THR A 230 18.64 13.45 -12.02
CA THR A 230 19.39 13.42 -13.29
C THR A 230 20.63 12.56 -13.28
N GLY A 231 21.01 12.00 -12.11
CA GLY A 231 22.24 11.22 -11.94
C GLY A 231 23.52 12.06 -11.97
N SER A 232 23.41 13.39 -11.84
CA SER A 232 24.52 14.35 -11.89
C SER A 232 25.14 14.58 -10.51
N MET A 233 26.33 15.20 -10.49
CA MET A 233 26.95 15.70 -9.27
C MET A 233 26.76 17.23 -9.19
N ILE A 234 26.83 17.78 -7.99
CA ILE A 234 26.61 19.22 -7.77
C ILE A 234 27.64 20.09 -8.52
N HIS A 235 28.86 19.56 -8.74
CA HIS A 235 29.97 20.25 -9.40
C HIS A 235 29.97 20.12 -10.92
N ASP A 236 29.07 19.31 -11.50
CA ASP A 236 29.03 19.17 -12.96
C ASP A 236 28.64 20.50 -13.61
N GLU A 237 29.42 20.95 -14.58
CA GLU A 237 29.18 22.22 -15.27
C GLU A 237 27.93 22.17 -16.15
N LYS A 238 27.74 21.06 -16.87
CA LYS A 238 26.64 20.84 -17.82
C LYS A 238 25.54 20.00 -17.16
N ARG A 239 24.75 20.58 -16.30
CA ARG A 239 23.62 19.94 -15.67
C ARG A 239 22.39 20.86 -15.62
N MET A 240 21.25 20.28 -15.39
CA MET A 240 20.02 21.04 -15.15
C MET A 240 20.16 21.83 -13.84
N ARG A 241 19.73 23.08 -13.85
CA ARG A 241 19.69 23.96 -12.70
C ARG A 241 18.45 24.81 -12.73
N TYR A 242 17.85 24.98 -11.60
CA TYR A 242 16.73 25.90 -11.40
C TYR A 242 17.24 27.19 -10.72
N VAL A 243 16.42 28.23 -10.82
CA VAL A 243 16.70 29.52 -10.18
C VAL A 243 16.07 29.58 -8.78
N PRO A 244 16.61 30.39 -7.85
CA PRO A 244 16.09 30.43 -6.47
C PRO A 244 14.70 31.10 -6.35
N GLU A 245 14.12 31.61 -7.44
CA GLU A 245 12.84 32.32 -7.43
C GLU A 245 11.61 31.43 -7.52
N LEU A 246 11.76 30.11 -7.63
CA LEU A 246 10.67 29.13 -7.75
C LEU A 246 10.08 28.71 -6.38
N TYR A 247 10.31 29.49 -5.33
CA TYR A 247 9.74 29.23 -4.01
C TYR A 247 8.29 29.72 -3.88
N PHE A 248 7.59 29.24 -2.88
CA PHE A 248 6.21 29.62 -2.59
C PHE A 248 6.12 31.06 -2.05
N LYS A 249 5.91 32.04 -2.92
CA LYS A 249 5.87 33.47 -2.63
C LYS A 249 4.56 33.90 -1.97
N SER A 250 4.60 34.96 -1.17
CA SER A 250 3.39 35.62 -0.65
C SER A 250 2.65 36.42 -1.73
N GLY A 251 1.40 36.75 -1.47
CA GLY A 251 0.63 37.63 -2.36
C GLY A 251 1.25 39.01 -2.53
N GLU A 252 1.90 39.55 -1.49
CA GLU A 252 2.62 40.83 -1.56
C GLU A 252 3.84 40.78 -2.47
N GLU A 253 4.63 39.69 -2.39
CA GLU A 253 5.77 39.46 -3.27
C GLU A 253 5.33 39.35 -4.73
N MET A 254 4.25 38.59 -4.99
CA MET A 254 3.69 38.45 -6.34
C MET A 254 3.13 39.76 -6.87
N ALA A 255 2.37 40.51 -6.08
CA ALA A 255 1.84 41.81 -6.48
C ALA A 255 2.95 42.85 -6.75
N SER A 256 4.03 42.82 -5.97
CA SER A 256 5.20 43.66 -6.22
C SER A 256 5.91 43.31 -7.53
N MET A 257 6.04 42.03 -7.83
CA MET A 257 6.66 41.51 -9.05
C MET A 257 5.88 41.85 -10.32
N PHE A 258 4.55 41.89 -10.22
CA PHE A 258 3.64 42.20 -11.31
C PHE A 258 2.94 43.57 -11.13
N ALA A 259 3.60 44.54 -10.51
CA ALA A 259 3.05 45.88 -10.24
C ALA A 259 2.61 46.63 -11.55
N ASP A 260 3.25 46.33 -12.67
CA ASP A 260 2.92 46.83 -14.00
C ASP A 260 1.71 46.11 -14.65
N ARG A 261 1.28 44.96 -14.10
CA ARG A 261 0.17 44.14 -14.62
C ARG A 261 -0.72 43.63 -13.46
N PRO A 262 -1.41 44.54 -12.75
CA PRO A 262 -2.28 44.12 -11.64
C PRO A 262 -3.47 43.28 -12.10
N ASP A 263 -3.85 43.36 -13.38
CA ASP A 263 -4.85 42.51 -14.01
C ASP A 263 -4.45 41.03 -13.99
N ALA A 264 -3.16 40.69 -14.19
CA ALA A 264 -2.66 39.32 -14.12
C ALA A 264 -2.74 38.75 -12.71
N ILE A 265 -2.58 39.56 -11.66
CA ILE A 265 -2.80 39.18 -10.27
C ILE A 265 -4.29 38.97 -9.99
N ALA A 266 -5.16 39.92 -10.39
CA ALA A 266 -6.60 39.82 -10.20
C ALA A 266 -7.21 38.58 -10.88
N ASN A 267 -6.70 38.19 -12.04
CA ASN A 267 -7.16 37.02 -12.76
C ASN A 267 -6.84 35.70 -12.01
N THR A 268 -5.87 35.64 -11.10
CA THR A 268 -5.66 34.45 -10.28
C THR A 268 -6.85 34.17 -9.37
N LEU A 269 -7.46 35.22 -8.81
CA LEU A 269 -8.66 35.12 -7.99
C LEU A 269 -9.89 34.80 -8.85
N ALA A 270 -10.05 35.49 -9.99
CA ALA A 270 -11.17 35.24 -10.90
C ALA A 270 -11.19 33.81 -11.43
N ILE A 271 -10.03 33.23 -11.75
CA ILE A 271 -9.90 31.81 -12.11
C ILE A 271 -10.25 30.92 -10.91
N ALA A 272 -9.71 31.23 -9.73
CA ALA A 272 -9.97 30.47 -8.53
C ALA A 272 -11.47 30.46 -8.14
N GLU A 273 -12.16 31.57 -8.33
CA GLU A 273 -13.62 31.66 -8.12
C GLU A 273 -14.41 30.70 -9.02
N ARG A 274 -13.95 30.51 -10.25
CA ARG A 274 -14.59 29.66 -11.27
C ARG A 274 -14.31 28.17 -11.06
N CYS A 275 -13.25 27.79 -10.34
CA CYS A 275 -12.90 26.41 -10.08
C CYS A 275 -13.66 25.87 -8.87
N HIS A 276 -14.52 24.87 -9.05
CA HIS A 276 -15.35 24.25 -8.01
C HIS A 276 -15.59 22.76 -8.22
N ALA A 277 -14.65 22.08 -8.87
CA ALA A 277 -14.65 20.63 -9.01
C ALA A 277 -14.64 19.94 -7.63
N LYS A 278 -15.48 18.92 -7.48
CA LYS A 278 -15.63 18.16 -6.24
C LYS A 278 -15.28 16.70 -6.41
N LEU A 279 -14.54 16.16 -5.46
CA LEU A 279 -14.30 14.73 -5.35
C LEU A 279 -15.42 14.06 -4.57
N GLU A 280 -15.95 12.97 -5.10
CA GLU A 280 -17.01 12.20 -4.46
C GLU A 280 -16.41 11.06 -3.64
N PHE A 281 -16.58 11.12 -2.31
CA PHE A 281 -16.07 10.12 -1.37
C PHE A 281 -17.15 9.14 -0.90
N GLY A 282 -16.73 7.93 -0.51
CA GLY A 282 -17.53 6.95 0.21
C GLY A 282 -18.59 6.19 -0.60
N LYS A 283 -18.82 6.53 -1.88
CA LYS A 283 -19.71 5.74 -2.73
C LYS A 283 -18.98 4.53 -3.28
N SER A 284 -19.50 3.33 -2.99
CA SER A 284 -18.98 2.07 -3.52
C SER A 284 -19.03 2.04 -5.05
N LYS A 285 -17.93 1.60 -5.65
CA LYS A 285 -17.73 1.50 -7.12
C LYS A 285 -17.27 0.09 -7.55
N TYR A 286 -17.41 -0.93 -6.68
CA TYR A 286 -17.10 -2.29 -7.08
C TYR A 286 -18.24 -2.92 -7.90
N PRO A 287 -17.93 -3.89 -8.78
CA PRO A 287 -18.91 -4.44 -9.67
C PRO A 287 -19.97 -5.28 -8.96
N ASP A 288 -21.16 -5.28 -9.52
CA ASP A 288 -22.18 -6.27 -9.20
C ASP A 288 -21.80 -7.60 -9.84
N TYR A 289 -21.73 -8.66 -9.03
CA TYR A 289 -21.54 -10.00 -9.57
C TYR A 289 -22.77 -10.45 -10.37
N LEU A 290 -22.54 -10.99 -11.56
CA LEU A 290 -23.62 -11.52 -12.42
C LEU A 290 -23.78 -13.02 -12.15
N PRO A 291 -24.82 -13.45 -11.40
CA PRO A 291 -25.09 -14.87 -11.17
C PRO A 291 -25.59 -15.55 -12.45
N PRO A 292 -25.65 -16.90 -12.49
CA PRO A 292 -26.28 -17.64 -13.58
C PRO A 292 -27.72 -17.19 -13.83
N GLU A 293 -28.19 -17.33 -15.07
CA GLU A 293 -29.53 -16.89 -15.50
C GLU A 293 -30.63 -17.45 -14.59
N GLY A 294 -31.55 -16.58 -14.20
CA GLY A 294 -32.68 -16.92 -13.32
C GLY A 294 -32.38 -16.90 -11.82
N LYS A 295 -31.16 -16.56 -11.39
CA LYS A 295 -30.79 -16.50 -9.98
C LYS A 295 -30.54 -15.06 -9.52
N THR A 296 -30.93 -14.76 -8.27
CA THR A 296 -30.50 -13.55 -7.58
C THR A 296 -29.09 -13.76 -6.97
N ARG A 297 -28.37 -12.69 -6.68
CA ARG A 297 -27.04 -12.77 -6.04
C ARG A 297 -27.11 -13.43 -4.66
N GLU A 298 -28.11 -13.05 -3.87
CA GLU A 298 -28.34 -13.60 -2.53
C GLU A 298 -28.70 -15.08 -2.60
N GLY A 299 -29.59 -15.45 -3.55
CA GLY A 299 -29.99 -16.84 -3.77
C GLY A 299 -28.80 -17.71 -4.22
N TYR A 300 -27.94 -17.16 -5.09
CA TYR A 300 -26.76 -17.88 -5.56
C TYR A 300 -25.69 -18.04 -4.48
N LEU A 301 -25.43 -16.99 -3.69
CA LEU A 301 -24.52 -17.07 -2.54
C LEU A 301 -24.97 -18.12 -1.53
N ARG A 302 -26.28 -18.16 -1.22
CA ARG A 302 -26.89 -19.17 -0.33
C ARG A 302 -26.69 -20.57 -0.88
N GLU A 303 -27.04 -20.80 -2.15
CA GLU A 303 -26.89 -22.10 -2.81
C GLU A 303 -25.47 -22.63 -2.71
N LEU A 304 -24.48 -21.80 -3.07
CA LEU A 304 -23.06 -22.15 -2.97
C LEU A 304 -22.63 -22.44 -1.53
N SER A 305 -23.13 -21.66 -0.57
CA SER A 305 -22.82 -21.84 0.85
C SER A 305 -23.41 -23.14 1.40
N GLU A 306 -24.65 -23.49 1.03
CA GLU A 306 -25.30 -24.75 1.43
C GLU A 306 -24.64 -25.97 0.79
N GLU A 307 -24.27 -25.86 -0.48
CA GLU A 307 -23.49 -26.90 -1.17
C GLU A 307 -22.15 -27.13 -0.47
N GLY A 308 -21.43 -26.05 -0.18
CA GLY A 308 -20.18 -26.08 0.55
C GLY A 308 -20.33 -26.64 1.96
N LEU A 309 -21.43 -26.29 2.66
CA LEU A 309 -21.71 -26.83 4.00
C LEU A 309 -21.83 -28.37 3.95
N ARG A 310 -22.60 -28.89 2.97
CA ARG A 310 -22.73 -30.34 2.77
C ARG A 310 -21.37 -30.99 2.45
N LYS A 311 -20.57 -30.36 1.59
CA LYS A 311 -19.25 -30.87 1.22
C LYS A 311 -18.27 -30.92 2.41
N ARG A 312 -18.29 -29.88 3.28
CA ARG A 312 -17.36 -29.75 4.41
C ARG A 312 -17.76 -30.59 5.63
N PHE A 313 -19.07 -30.70 5.91
CA PHE A 313 -19.59 -31.31 7.15
C PHE A 313 -20.40 -32.60 6.94
N GLY A 314 -20.66 -33.01 5.69
CA GLY A 314 -21.42 -34.22 5.42
C GLY A 314 -22.82 -34.21 6.05
N GLU A 315 -23.19 -35.26 6.76
CA GLU A 315 -24.51 -35.38 7.39
C GLU A 315 -24.75 -34.33 8.48
N ARG A 316 -23.68 -33.85 9.17
CA ARG A 316 -23.81 -32.78 10.17
C ARG A 316 -24.37 -31.49 9.59
N ALA A 317 -24.19 -31.23 8.32
CA ALA A 317 -24.76 -30.07 7.63
C ALA A 317 -26.30 -30.03 7.70
N MET A 318 -26.95 -31.18 7.86
CA MET A 318 -28.41 -31.30 7.93
C MET A 318 -28.94 -31.42 9.36
N THR A 319 -28.15 -31.95 10.29
CA THR A 319 -28.57 -32.33 11.64
C THR A 319 -28.05 -31.42 12.73
N ASP A 320 -26.99 -30.65 12.49
CA ASP A 320 -26.37 -29.78 13.50
C ASP A 320 -27.01 -28.36 13.45
N PRO A 321 -27.79 -28.00 14.49
CA PRO A 321 -28.45 -26.68 14.51
C PRO A 321 -27.43 -25.52 14.59
N GLU A 322 -26.30 -25.70 15.29
CA GLU A 322 -25.30 -24.65 15.45
C GLU A 322 -24.69 -24.21 14.10
N LEU A 323 -24.40 -25.18 13.21
CA LEU A 323 -23.95 -24.92 11.87
C LEU A 323 -24.95 -24.10 11.05
N ARG A 324 -26.23 -24.43 11.16
CA ARG A 324 -27.28 -23.74 10.41
C ARG A 324 -27.57 -22.35 10.95
N GLU A 325 -27.68 -22.20 12.26
CA GLU A 325 -27.89 -20.90 12.90
C GLU A 325 -26.74 -19.95 12.57
N ARG A 326 -25.49 -20.43 12.62
CA ARG A 326 -24.33 -19.65 12.27
C ARG A 326 -24.33 -19.25 10.79
N LEU A 327 -24.65 -20.17 9.86
CA LEU A 327 -24.74 -19.87 8.44
C LEU A 327 -25.80 -18.80 8.15
N GLU A 328 -27.02 -18.96 8.70
CA GLU A 328 -28.10 -18.00 8.53
C GLU A 328 -27.74 -16.61 9.08
N TYR A 329 -27.12 -16.59 10.25
CA TYR A 329 -26.66 -15.36 10.88
C TYR A 329 -25.65 -14.62 9.98
N GLU A 330 -24.62 -15.32 9.52
CA GLU A 330 -23.59 -14.70 8.68
C GLU A 330 -24.16 -14.21 7.33
N LEU A 331 -24.99 -15.01 6.66
CA LEU A 331 -25.67 -14.61 5.43
C LEU A 331 -26.55 -13.37 5.64
N SER A 332 -27.30 -13.32 6.75
CA SER A 332 -28.14 -12.17 7.08
C SER A 332 -27.34 -10.87 7.23
N VAL A 333 -26.17 -10.93 7.87
CA VAL A 333 -25.28 -9.79 8.03
C VAL A 333 -24.70 -9.35 6.67
N LEU A 334 -24.27 -10.29 5.84
CA LEU A 334 -23.76 -10.01 4.48
C LEU A 334 -24.80 -9.32 3.60
N TYR A 335 -26.05 -9.81 3.63
CA TYR A 335 -27.16 -9.22 2.86
C TYR A 335 -27.47 -7.81 3.34
N LYS A 336 -27.61 -7.63 4.66
CA LYS A 336 -27.88 -6.33 5.27
C LYS A 336 -26.81 -5.28 4.95
N GLN A 337 -25.57 -5.67 4.90
CA GLN A 337 -24.45 -4.77 4.64
C GLN A 337 -24.10 -4.62 3.15
N GLY A 338 -24.77 -5.38 2.25
CA GLY A 338 -24.59 -5.27 0.79
C GLY A 338 -23.30 -5.89 0.25
N PHE A 339 -22.71 -6.87 0.95
CA PHE A 339 -21.43 -7.49 0.55
C PHE A 339 -21.57 -8.79 -0.24
N THR A 340 -22.79 -9.13 -0.71
CA THR A 340 -23.07 -10.34 -1.50
C THR A 340 -22.17 -10.42 -2.74
N SER A 341 -22.12 -9.37 -3.56
CA SER A 341 -21.26 -9.31 -4.77
C SER A 341 -19.79 -9.45 -4.43
N TYR A 342 -19.32 -8.84 -3.35
CA TYR A 342 -17.93 -8.94 -2.91
C TYR A 342 -17.53 -10.40 -2.63
N PHE A 343 -18.34 -11.14 -1.86
CA PHE A 343 -18.07 -12.55 -1.57
C PHE A 343 -18.10 -13.42 -2.81
N LEU A 344 -19.03 -13.16 -3.73
CA LEU A 344 -19.12 -13.90 -5.00
C LEU A 344 -17.92 -13.62 -5.91
N ILE A 345 -17.41 -12.39 -5.97
CA ILE A 345 -16.20 -12.02 -6.73
C ILE A 345 -14.97 -12.74 -6.15
N VAL A 346 -14.83 -12.72 -4.81
CA VAL A 346 -13.71 -13.41 -4.14
C VAL A 346 -13.79 -14.93 -4.36
N TRP A 347 -14.97 -15.52 -4.19
CA TRP A 347 -15.21 -16.93 -4.48
C TRP A 347 -14.85 -17.28 -5.92
N ASP A 348 -15.22 -16.45 -6.86
CA ASP A 348 -15.05 -16.68 -8.30
C ASP A 348 -13.58 -16.82 -8.69
N PHE A 349 -12.73 -15.86 -8.35
CA PHE A 349 -11.32 -15.94 -8.71
C PHE A 349 -10.57 -17.02 -7.91
N ILE A 350 -10.97 -17.33 -6.67
CA ILE A 350 -10.42 -18.45 -5.91
C ILE A 350 -10.83 -19.78 -6.53
N ASN A 351 -12.09 -19.93 -6.91
CA ASN A 351 -12.60 -21.13 -7.57
C ASN A 351 -11.93 -21.34 -8.93
N TYR A 352 -11.71 -20.27 -9.71
CA TYR A 352 -10.91 -20.34 -10.93
C TYR A 352 -9.50 -20.84 -10.63
N ALA A 353 -8.80 -20.27 -9.67
CA ALA A 353 -7.45 -20.69 -9.29
C ALA A 353 -7.42 -22.18 -8.92
N LYS A 354 -8.31 -22.62 -8.02
CA LYS A 354 -8.43 -24.02 -7.59
C LYS A 354 -8.75 -24.96 -8.77
N SER A 355 -9.63 -24.55 -9.69
CA SER A 355 -9.99 -25.34 -10.89
C SER A 355 -8.83 -25.51 -11.88
N LYS A 356 -7.89 -24.55 -11.90
CA LYS A 356 -6.66 -24.60 -12.70
C LYS A 356 -5.48 -25.25 -11.96
N GLY A 357 -5.71 -25.78 -10.76
CA GLY A 357 -4.66 -26.35 -9.92
C GLY A 357 -3.63 -25.30 -9.47
N ILE A 358 -4.02 -24.04 -9.34
CA ILE A 358 -3.19 -22.99 -8.76
C ILE A 358 -3.39 -23.04 -7.23
N PRO A 359 -2.32 -23.28 -6.44
CA PRO A 359 -2.44 -23.32 -5.00
C PRO A 359 -2.93 -22.01 -4.39
N VAL A 360 -3.91 -22.12 -3.50
CA VAL A 360 -4.48 -21.02 -2.73
C VAL A 360 -4.27 -21.32 -1.25
N GLY A 361 -3.89 -20.32 -0.46
CA GLY A 361 -3.69 -20.44 0.97
C GLY A 361 -5.00 -20.70 1.74
N PRO A 362 -4.91 -21.23 2.96
CA PRO A 362 -6.06 -21.63 3.78
C PRO A 362 -6.84 -20.45 4.36
N GLY A 363 -6.45 -19.25 4.04
CA GLY A 363 -6.98 -17.99 4.54
C GLY A 363 -5.93 -17.14 5.21
N ARG A 364 -6.27 -15.88 5.42
CA ARG A 364 -5.42 -14.87 6.04
C ARG A 364 -6.25 -13.82 6.76
N GLY A 365 -5.66 -13.11 7.73
CA GLY A 365 -6.36 -12.05 8.43
C GLY A 365 -7.52 -12.59 9.26
N SER A 366 -8.65 -11.88 9.22
CA SER A 366 -9.86 -12.24 9.99
C SER A 366 -10.87 -13.08 9.22
N ALA A 367 -10.73 -13.22 7.89
CA ALA A 367 -11.68 -13.92 7.04
C ALA A 367 -11.88 -15.40 7.42
N ALA A 368 -10.84 -16.05 7.99
CA ALA A 368 -10.95 -17.43 8.50
C ALA A 368 -11.96 -17.59 9.66
N GLY A 369 -12.48 -16.50 10.24
CA GLY A 369 -13.57 -16.51 11.23
C GLY A 369 -14.97 -16.66 10.62
N SER A 370 -15.12 -16.64 9.29
CA SER A 370 -16.40 -16.76 8.60
C SER A 370 -16.69 -18.19 8.16
N LEU A 371 -17.88 -18.70 8.55
CA LEU A 371 -18.38 -19.99 8.08
C LEU A 371 -18.79 -19.91 6.59
N VAL A 372 -19.34 -18.78 6.14
CA VAL A 372 -19.65 -18.56 4.71
C VAL A 372 -18.36 -18.61 3.89
N ALA A 373 -17.28 -17.94 4.32
CA ALA A 373 -15.99 -18.03 3.62
C ALA A 373 -15.44 -19.45 3.57
N TYR A 374 -15.58 -20.22 4.64
CA TYR A 374 -15.18 -21.64 4.70
C TYR A 374 -15.99 -22.54 3.78
N THR A 375 -17.30 -22.37 3.75
CA THR A 375 -18.19 -23.17 2.87
C THR A 375 -17.97 -22.84 1.40
N LEU A 376 -17.72 -21.58 1.06
CA LEU A 376 -17.35 -21.16 -0.29
C LEU A 376 -15.95 -21.62 -0.73
N GLY A 377 -15.15 -22.17 0.19
CA GLY A 377 -13.76 -22.53 -0.09
C GLY A 377 -12.83 -21.32 -0.26
N ILE A 378 -13.25 -20.16 0.21
CA ILE A 378 -12.39 -18.96 0.33
C ILE A 378 -11.31 -19.20 1.39
N THR A 379 -11.70 -19.89 2.49
CA THR A 379 -10.79 -20.34 3.54
C THR A 379 -10.85 -21.85 3.70
N ASP A 380 -9.81 -22.46 4.27
CA ASP A 380 -9.72 -23.91 4.42
C ASP A 380 -9.59 -24.34 5.90
N LEU A 381 -10.00 -23.48 6.84
CA LEU A 381 -10.02 -23.75 8.28
C LEU A 381 -11.43 -23.64 8.84
N ASP A 382 -11.88 -24.68 9.57
CA ASP A 382 -13.19 -24.71 10.22
C ASP A 382 -13.27 -23.70 11.38
N PRO A 383 -14.05 -22.59 11.25
CA PRO A 383 -14.11 -21.55 12.25
C PRO A 383 -14.75 -22.00 13.57
N LEU A 384 -15.66 -22.98 13.55
CA LEU A 384 -16.30 -23.49 14.77
C LEU A 384 -15.34 -24.38 15.56
N ARG A 385 -14.61 -25.27 14.89
CA ARG A 385 -13.63 -26.15 15.52
C ARG A 385 -12.57 -25.38 16.32
N TYR A 386 -12.17 -24.23 15.84
CA TYR A 386 -11.13 -23.39 16.46
C TYR A 386 -11.69 -22.17 17.20
N ASN A 387 -13.00 -22.10 17.39
CA ASN A 387 -13.69 -21.02 18.11
C ASN A 387 -13.29 -19.63 17.59
N LEU A 388 -13.40 -19.44 16.24
CA LEU A 388 -13.10 -18.20 15.56
C LEU A 388 -14.37 -17.35 15.43
N LEU A 389 -14.23 -16.02 15.63
CA LEU A 389 -15.36 -15.11 15.69
C LEU A 389 -15.60 -14.42 14.34
N PHE A 390 -16.83 -14.50 13.83
CA PHE A 390 -17.29 -13.80 12.64
C PHE A 390 -17.28 -12.28 12.83
N GLU A 391 -17.67 -11.80 14.00
CA GLU A 391 -17.78 -10.37 14.32
C GLU A 391 -16.42 -9.67 14.36
N ARG A 392 -15.32 -10.44 14.47
CA ARG A 392 -13.96 -9.94 14.31
C ARG A 392 -13.63 -9.65 12.86
N PHE A 393 -14.20 -10.38 11.92
CA PHE A 393 -14.09 -10.19 10.49
C PHE A 393 -15.10 -9.16 9.99
N LEU A 394 -16.38 -9.37 10.20
CA LEU A 394 -17.46 -8.48 9.78
C LEU A 394 -18.36 -8.14 10.99
N ASN A 395 -18.30 -6.87 11.40
CA ASN A 395 -19.05 -6.43 12.58
C ASN A 395 -20.44 -5.94 12.18
N PRO A 396 -21.54 -6.55 12.70
CA PRO A 396 -22.90 -6.13 12.39
C PRO A 396 -23.23 -4.71 12.87
N ASP A 397 -22.54 -4.23 13.91
CA ASP A 397 -22.77 -2.91 14.51
C ASP A 397 -21.96 -1.79 13.82
N ARG A 398 -21.16 -2.14 12.79
CA ARG A 398 -20.35 -1.19 12.03
C ARG A 398 -20.27 -1.56 10.56
N ILE A 399 -20.82 -0.72 9.69
CA ILE A 399 -20.68 -0.90 8.25
C ILE A 399 -19.24 -0.50 7.85
N SER A 400 -18.45 -1.47 7.48
CA SER A 400 -17.12 -1.25 6.86
C SER A 400 -16.88 -2.37 5.86
N PRO A 401 -16.31 -2.07 4.67
CA PRO A 401 -16.01 -3.08 3.69
C PRO A 401 -15.19 -4.22 4.30
N PRO A 402 -15.51 -5.49 3.97
CA PRO A 402 -14.68 -6.62 4.33
C PRO A 402 -13.33 -6.54 3.61
N ASP A 403 -12.29 -7.08 4.23
CA ASP A 403 -10.95 -7.18 3.65
C ASP A 403 -10.55 -8.66 3.65
N ILE A 404 -10.69 -9.28 2.47
CA ILE A 404 -10.31 -10.68 2.27
C ILE A 404 -9.02 -10.71 1.46
N ASP A 405 -7.91 -10.81 2.17
CA ASP A 405 -6.60 -11.07 1.58
C ASP A 405 -6.51 -12.54 1.13
N VAL A 406 -5.97 -12.80 -0.03
CA VAL A 406 -5.81 -14.16 -0.57
C VAL A 406 -4.35 -14.43 -0.93
N ASP A 407 -3.79 -15.48 -0.32
CA ASP A 407 -2.46 -15.97 -0.66
C ASP A 407 -2.56 -16.96 -1.84
N PHE A 408 -1.85 -16.66 -2.92
CA PHE A 408 -1.69 -17.53 -4.09
C PHE A 408 -0.26 -18.06 -4.19
N CYS A 409 -0.08 -19.17 -4.90
CA CYS A 409 1.22 -19.58 -5.37
C CYS A 409 1.92 -18.41 -6.09
N GLN A 410 3.14 -18.08 -5.65
CA GLN A 410 3.86 -16.89 -6.14
C GLN A 410 4.03 -16.92 -7.67
N ASP A 411 4.36 -18.08 -8.24
CA ASP A 411 4.70 -18.22 -9.65
C ASP A 411 3.49 -18.11 -10.58
N ARG A 412 2.31 -18.51 -10.10
CA ARG A 412 1.09 -18.58 -10.91
C ARG A 412 0.03 -17.54 -10.55
N ARG A 413 0.30 -16.66 -9.60
CA ARG A 413 -0.60 -15.56 -9.21
C ARG A 413 -1.01 -14.68 -10.39
N GLY A 414 -0.08 -14.42 -11.32
CA GLY A 414 -0.33 -13.61 -12.51
C GLY A 414 -1.47 -14.15 -13.39
N GLU A 415 -1.64 -15.47 -13.46
CA GLU A 415 -2.73 -16.12 -14.22
C GLU A 415 -4.10 -15.77 -13.63
N VAL A 416 -4.19 -15.64 -12.31
CA VAL A 416 -5.45 -15.29 -11.63
C VAL A 416 -5.78 -13.81 -11.86
N ILE A 417 -4.78 -12.91 -11.82
CA ILE A 417 -4.97 -11.49 -12.12
C ILE A 417 -5.44 -11.31 -13.56
N GLU A 418 -4.85 -12.05 -14.51
CA GLU A 418 -5.27 -11.97 -15.91
C GLU A 418 -6.70 -12.51 -16.13
N TYR A 419 -7.08 -13.58 -15.45
CA TYR A 419 -8.48 -14.05 -15.45
C TYR A 419 -9.46 -12.96 -14.98
N VAL A 420 -9.11 -12.24 -13.90
CA VAL A 420 -9.94 -11.14 -13.40
C VAL A 420 -10.04 -10.01 -14.42
N ARG A 421 -8.94 -9.66 -15.10
CA ARG A 421 -8.92 -8.68 -16.18
C ARG A 421 -9.78 -9.08 -17.38
N GLU A 422 -9.72 -10.34 -17.76
CA GLU A 422 -10.54 -10.87 -18.87
C GLU A 422 -12.02 -10.87 -18.51
N LYS A 423 -12.36 -11.25 -17.28
CA LYS A 423 -13.75 -11.39 -16.83
C LYS A 423 -14.43 -10.04 -16.57
N TYR A 424 -13.79 -9.13 -15.86
CA TYR A 424 -14.37 -7.85 -15.43
C TYR A 424 -14.05 -6.68 -16.39
N GLY A 425 -13.15 -6.88 -17.33
CA GLY A 425 -12.74 -5.88 -18.33
C GLY A 425 -11.35 -5.32 -18.08
N LYS A 426 -10.56 -5.22 -19.15
CA LYS A 426 -9.15 -4.79 -19.07
C LYS A 426 -8.99 -3.39 -18.48
N MET A 427 -9.92 -2.48 -18.76
CA MET A 427 -9.89 -1.12 -18.22
C MET A 427 -10.63 -0.99 -16.86
N ALA A 428 -11.37 -2.02 -16.44
CA ALA A 428 -12.05 -2.04 -15.15
C ALA A 428 -11.17 -2.61 -14.03
N VAL A 429 -9.98 -3.12 -14.35
CA VAL A 429 -9.05 -3.78 -13.42
C VAL A 429 -7.68 -3.15 -13.51
N SER A 430 -7.15 -2.66 -12.39
CA SER A 430 -5.80 -2.12 -12.32
C SER A 430 -5.06 -2.60 -11.08
N GLN A 431 -3.74 -2.61 -11.15
CA GLN A 431 -2.89 -2.68 -9.96
C GLN A 431 -2.83 -1.30 -9.29
N ILE A 432 -2.35 -1.26 -8.05
CA ILE A 432 -2.28 -0.03 -7.25
C ILE A 432 -0.86 0.52 -7.28
N ILE A 433 -0.73 1.85 -7.48
CA ILE A 433 0.55 2.53 -7.39
C ILE A 433 1.05 2.59 -5.93
N THR A 434 2.36 2.56 -5.77
CA THR A 434 3.05 2.89 -4.52
C THR A 434 4.14 3.90 -4.77
N PHE A 435 4.50 4.67 -3.75
CA PHE A 435 5.60 5.63 -3.84
C PHE A 435 6.71 5.22 -2.89
N GLY A 436 7.92 5.11 -3.43
CA GLY A 436 9.14 4.99 -2.65
C GLY A 436 9.57 6.39 -2.21
N THR A 437 9.87 6.55 -0.92
CA THR A 437 10.29 7.83 -0.35
C THR A 437 11.80 7.86 -0.06
N MET A 438 12.36 9.06 0.06
CA MET A 438 13.73 9.27 0.52
C MET A 438 13.80 9.05 2.05
N GLY A 439 13.91 7.77 2.49
CA GLY A 439 14.04 7.44 3.91
C GLY A 439 15.36 7.91 4.49
N ALA A 440 15.43 8.07 5.82
CA ALA A 440 16.55 8.67 6.56
C ALA A 440 17.94 8.16 6.12
N LYS A 441 18.14 6.84 5.98
CA LYS A 441 19.44 6.28 5.55
C LYS A 441 19.72 6.43 4.07
N SER A 442 18.68 6.38 3.23
CA SER A 442 18.84 6.50 1.77
C SER A 442 19.13 7.93 1.38
N VAL A 443 18.45 8.92 1.97
CA VAL A 443 18.65 10.33 1.64
C VAL A 443 20.07 10.78 1.99
N ILE A 444 20.65 10.32 3.11
CA ILE A 444 22.06 10.59 3.47
C ILE A 444 23.02 10.08 2.38
N ARG A 445 22.82 8.85 1.87
CA ARG A 445 23.66 8.29 0.82
C ARG A 445 23.49 9.01 -0.51
N ASP A 446 22.24 9.35 -0.87
CA ASP A 446 21.94 10.05 -2.12
C ASP A 446 22.52 11.46 -2.12
N VAL A 447 22.33 12.23 -1.04
CA VAL A 447 22.92 13.58 -0.89
C VAL A 447 24.45 13.50 -0.85
N GLY A 448 25.02 12.57 -0.09
CA GLY A 448 26.48 12.35 -0.03
C GLY A 448 27.06 12.09 -1.41
N ARG A 449 26.43 11.23 -2.22
CA ARG A 449 26.84 10.96 -3.60
C ARG A 449 26.86 12.25 -4.44
N VAL A 450 25.79 13.04 -4.38
CA VAL A 450 25.67 14.29 -5.15
C VAL A 450 26.72 15.32 -4.74
N LEU A 451 27.05 15.39 -3.45
CA LEU A 451 28.09 16.26 -2.91
C LEU A 451 29.53 15.77 -3.18
N GLY A 452 29.69 14.60 -3.80
CA GLY A 452 31.01 14.03 -4.13
C GLY A 452 31.66 13.25 -2.98
N TRP A 453 30.90 12.88 -1.95
CA TRP A 453 31.40 12.02 -0.87
C TRP A 453 31.73 10.62 -1.38
N SER A 454 32.74 9.99 -0.77
CA SER A 454 32.93 8.55 -0.99
C SER A 454 31.74 7.75 -0.45
N TYR A 455 31.51 6.57 -1.04
CA TYR A 455 30.46 5.67 -0.51
C TYR A 455 30.68 5.32 0.97
N GLY A 456 31.96 5.12 1.38
CA GLY A 456 32.30 4.80 2.76
C GLY A 456 31.99 5.93 3.75
N ASP A 457 32.23 7.18 3.38
CA ASP A 457 31.98 8.34 4.25
C ASP A 457 30.47 8.56 4.42
N ALA A 458 29.70 8.50 3.33
CA ALA A 458 28.25 8.63 3.40
C ALA A 458 27.62 7.44 4.18
N ASP A 459 28.13 6.22 3.98
CA ASP A 459 27.65 5.04 4.70
C ASP A 459 27.99 5.07 6.19
N ARG A 460 29.13 5.69 6.59
CA ARG A 460 29.48 5.94 7.99
C ARG A 460 28.36 6.69 8.71
N ILE A 461 27.92 7.81 8.16
CA ILE A 461 26.82 8.61 8.74
C ILE A 461 25.49 7.83 8.70
N ALA A 462 25.19 7.18 7.58
CA ALA A 462 23.96 6.40 7.45
C ALA A 462 23.84 5.23 8.45
N ARG A 463 24.96 4.61 8.85
CA ARG A 463 25.01 3.54 9.86
C ARG A 463 24.78 4.04 11.28
N MET A 464 25.10 5.29 11.57
CA MET A 464 24.81 5.90 12.87
C MET A 464 23.32 6.08 13.11
N ILE A 465 22.49 6.10 12.05
CA ILE A 465 21.02 6.16 12.16
C ILE A 465 20.51 4.82 12.69
N PRO A 466 19.72 4.79 13.79
CA PRO A 466 19.17 3.56 14.36
C PRO A 466 18.33 2.74 13.36
N ASN A 467 18.33 1.42 13.53
CA ASN A 467 17.49 0.52 12.74
C ASN A 467 16.08 0.41 13.36
N GLU A 468 15.34 1.51 13.37
CA GLU A 468 13.98 1.57 13.86
C GLU A 468 13.02 1.86 12.71
N LEU A 469 11.82 1.29 12.81
CA LEU A 469 10.78 1.53 11.81
C LEU A 469 10.34 3.00 11.87
N ASN A 470 10.26 3.65 10.71
CA ASN A 470 9.85 5.06 10.56
C ASN A 470 10.72 6.07 11.31
N ILE A 471 11.99 5.74 11.60
CA ILE A 471 12.92 6.70 12.16
C ILE A 471 13.13 7.86 11.18
N THR A 472 13.06 9.08 11.68
CA THR A 472 13.37 10.31 10.94
C THR A 472 14.70 10.89 11.39
N LEU A 473 15.31 11.76 10.60
CA LEU A 473 16.57 12.41 10.92
C LEU A 473 16.47 13.26 12.20
N ASN A 474 15.52 14.20 12.22
CA ASN A 474 15.38 15.21 13.28
C ASN A 474 14.22 14.95 14.25
N GLY A 475 13.48 13.83 14.12
CA GLY A 475 12.24 13.62 14.86
C GLY A 475 11.03 14.38 14.28
N ILE A 476 9.86 14.16 14.88
CA ILE A 476 8.60 14.77 14.41
C ILE A 476 7.83 15.30 15.61
N ASP A 477 7.33 16.54 15.51
CA ASP A 477 6.44 17.10 16.49
C ASP A 477 4.98 16.76 16.18
N LYS A 478 4.37 15.90 16.99
CA LYS A 478 2.96 15.50 16.84
C LYS A 478 2.16 15.88 18.08
N LYS A 479 1.12 16.68 17.91
CA LYS A 479 0.19 17.05 19.00
C LYS A 479 0.89 17.59 20.26
N GLY A 480 1.93 18.40 20.06
CA GLY A 480 2.71 18.99 21.16
C GLY A 480 3.68 18.04 21.87
N LYS A 481 3.91 16.85 21.32
CA LYS A 481 4.90 15.90 21.81
C LYS A 481 5.95 15.66 20.72
N HIS A 482 7.22 15.81 21.09
CA HIS A 482 8.35 15.48 20.21
C HIS A 482 8.60 13.97 20.20
N GLU A 483 8.49 13.35 19.03
CA GLU A 483 8.95 11.98 18.78
C GLU A 483 10.41 12.05 18.35
N ALA A 484 11.31 11.50 19.15
CA ALA A 484 12.76 11.59 18.96
C ALA A 484 13.24 10.98 17.63
N GLY A 485 14.02 11.73 16.87
CA GLY A 485 14.66 11.29 15.64
C GLY A 485 16.01 10.61 15.86
N ALA A 486 16.72 10.35 14.77
CA ALA A 486 18.04 9.73 14.79
C ALA A 486 19.07 10.57 15.55
N ILE A 487 19.03 11.90 15.36
CA ILE A 487 19.95 12.83 16.01
C ILE A 487 19.75 12.84 17.55
N ASP A 488 18.52 12.66 18.01
CA ASP A 488 18.22 12.65 19.45
C ASP A 488 18.66 11.34 20.12
N LYS A 489 18.67 10.23 19.35
CA LYS A 489 18.93 8.88 19.86
C LYS A 489 20.39 8.47 19.79
N ASN A 490 21.19 9.15 18.98
CA ASN A 490 22.60 8.83 18.82
C ASN A 490 23.49 10.08 19.09
N PRO A 491 24.14 10.18 20.26
CA PRO A 491 25.02 11.30 20.60
C PRO A 491 26.22 11.45 19.68
N GLU A 492 26.78 10.37 19.14
CA GLU A 492 27.89 10.40 18.19
C GLU A 492 27.47 11.04 16.86
N LEU A 493 26.27 10.67 16.36
CA LEU A 493 25.68 11.30 15.20
C LEU A 493 25.45 12.79 15.42
N LYS A 494 24.87 13.14 16.56
CA LYS A 494 24.66 14.55 16.94
C LYS A 494 25.97 15.33 16.94
N ASN A 495 27.00 14.78 17.56
CA ASN A 495 28.32 15.41 17.59
C ASN A 495 28.93 15.58 16.18
N ALA A 496 28.77 14.58 15.30
CA ALA A 496 29.25 14.69 13.91
C ALA A 496 28.51 15.80 13.14
N VAL A 497 27.19 15.92 13.31
CA VAL A 497 26.38 16.97 12.67
C VAL A 497 26.75 18.37 13.20
N GLU A 498 27.01 18.51 14.50
CA GLU A 498 27.33 19.80 15.11
C GLU A 498 28.76 20.29 14.85
N ASN A 499 29.72 19.38 14.71
CA ASN A 499 31.15 19.73 14.71
C ASN A 499 31.89 19.42 13.38
N GLU A 500 31.30 18.68 12.45
CA GLU A 500 31.86 18.42 11.12
C GLU A 500 31.12 19.29 10.07
N PRO A 501 31.68 20.39 9.54
CA PRO A 501 30.96 21.29 8.62
C PRO A 501 30.38 20.58 7.38
N ALA A 502 31.11 19.63 6.81
CA ALA A 502 30.64 18.86 5.67
C ALA A 502 29.44 17.95 6.04
N THR A 503 29.48 17.35 7.25
CA THR A 503 28.34 16.55 7.78
C THR A 503 27.13 17.43 8.08
N ALA A 504 27.35 18.62 8.64
CA ALA A 504 26.27 19.60 8.85
C ALA A 504 25.58 20.03 7.56
N GLN A 505 26.35 20.30 6.50
CA GLN A 505 25.80 20.63 5.18
C GLN A 505 24.99 19.47 4.59
N LEU A 506 25.55 18.26 4.60
CA LEU A 506 24.87 17.06 4.13
C LEU A 506 23.57 16.84 4.91
N TRP A 507 23.60 16.98 6.24
CA TRP A 507 22.45 16.81 7.12
C TRP A 507 21.37 17.86 6.84
N GLY A 508 21.78 19.13 6.62
CA GLY A 508 20.84 20.21 6.28
C GLY A 508 20.04 19.92 5.02
N TYR A 509 20.71 19.51 3.94
CA TYR A 509 20.02 19.15 2.70
C TYR A 509 19.17 17.88 2.87
N ALA A 510 19.71 16.86 3.52
CA ALA A 510 19.02 15.62 3.75
C ALA A 510 17.72 15.82 4.56
N SER A 511 17.74 16.71 5.55
CA SER A 511 16.57 17.02 6.39
C SER A 511 15.42 17.67 5.63
N ILE A 512 15.72 18.46 4.60
CA ILE A 512 14.71 19.06 3.71
C ILE A 512 14.12 18.00 2.78
N LEU A 513 14.98 17.11 2.26
CA LEU A 513 14.61 16.10 1.25
C LEU A 513 14.04 14.80 1.84
N GLU A 514 14.29 14.55 3.14
CA GLU A 514 13.80 13.33 3.80
C GLU A 514 12.28 13.19 3.65
N GLY A 515 11.82 11.99 3.30
CA GLY A 515 10.41 11.62 3.18
C GLY A 515 9.74 12.05 1.88
N LEU A 516 10.38 12.88 1.03
CA LEU A 516 9.83 13.22 -0.29
C LEU A 516 9.73 11.98 -1.18
N SER A 517 8.72 11.95 -2.03
CA SER A 517 8.49 10.88 -3.00
C SER A 517 9.59 10.86 -4.05
N ARG A 518 10.24 9.70 -4.21
CA ARG A 518 11.40 9.52 -5.10
C ARG A 518 11.04 8.86 -6.42
N ASN A 519 10.25 7.81 -6.35
CA ASN A 519 9.85 7.01 -7.51
C ASN A 519 8.50 6.36 -7.26
N SER A 520 7.80 6.08 -8.33
CA SER A 520 6.61 5.24 -8.31
C SER A 520 6.99 3.76 -8.45
N GLY A 521 6.17 2.90 -7.90
CA GLY A 521 6.24 1.46 -8.02
C GLY A 521 4.84 0.86 -8.11
N VAL A 522 4.76 -0.45 -8.12
CA VAL A 522 3.49 -1.18 -8.13
C VAL A 522 3.32 -1.92 -6.82
N HIS A 523 2.15 -1.84 -6.23
CA HIS A 523 1.82 -2.59 -5.02
C HIS A 523 1.95 -4.09 -5.26
N ALA A 524 2.63 -4.78 -4.36
CA ALA A 524 2.97 -6.19 -4.55
C ALA A 524 1.75 -7.12 -4.70
N ALA A 525 0.58 -6.73 -4.19
CA ALA A 525 -0.60 -7.58 -4.11
C ALA A 525 -1.91 -6.89 -4.51
N GLY A 526 -2.02 -5.58 -4.32
CA GLY A 526 -3.28 -4.85 -4.46
C GLY A 526 -3.76 -4.75 -5.90
N VAL A 527 -5.01 -5.16 -6.13
CA VAL A 527 -5.75 -5.03 -7.39
C VAL A 527 -7.07 -4.34 -7.10
N VAL A 528 -7.43 -3.38 -7.92
CA VAL A 528 -8.75 -2.71 -7.87
C VAL A 528 -9.61 -3.25 -8.99
N ILE A 529 -10.86 -3.55 -8.67
CA ILE A 529 -11.88 -3.98 -9.63
C ILE A 529 -13.06 -3.01 -9.54
N ALA A 530 -13.41 -2.36 -10.65
CA ALA A 530 -14.52 -1.42 -10.73
C ALA A 530 -15.70 -1.98 -11.55
N ASP A 531 -16.86 -1.34 -11.41
CA ASP A 531 -18.08 -1.69 -12.12
C ASP A 531 -18.05 -1.30 -13.62
N ARG A 532 -17.10 -0.45 -14.01
CA ARG A 532 -16.88 0.02 -15.38
C ARG A 532 -15.43 0.47 -15.57
N ASP A 533 -15.12 1.09 -16.71
CA ASP A 533 -13.80 1.64 -16.99
C ASP A 533 -13.32 2.55 -15.85
N LEU A 534 -12.17 2.21 -15.26
CA LEU A 534 -11.57 2.94 -14.15
C LEU A 534 -11.26 4.39 -14.49
N SER A 535 -11.00 4.71 -15.77
CA SER A 535 -10.76 6.10 -16.23
C SER A 535 -11.97 7.01 -16.10
N GLU A 536 -13.15 6.47 -15.81
CA GLU A 536 -14.32 7.26 -15.42
C GLU A 536 -14.25 7.76 -13.97
N TYR A 537 -13.38 7.17 -13.15
CA TYR A 537 -13.26 7.44 -11.73
C TYR A 537 -11.89 7.98 -11.31
N ILE A 538 -10.82 7.42 -11.87
CA ILE A 538 -9.44 7.67 -11.46
C ILE A 538 -8.48 7.70 -12.64
N PRO A 539 -7.40 8.48 -12.57
CA PRO A 539 -6.36 8.46 -13.60
C PRO A 539 -5.55 7.16 -13.52
N LEU A 540 -5.14 6.66 -14.69
CA LEU A 540 -4.36 5.44 -14.85
C LEU A 540 -2.98 5.73 -15.44
N THR A 541 -2.03 4.82 -15.18
CA THR A 541 -0.67 4.82 -15.75
C THR A 541 -0.24 3.41 -16.12
N LEU A 542 0.94 3.25 -16.71
CA LEU A 542 1.56 1.96 -16.99
C LEU A 542 2.73 1.69 -16.06
N ALA A 543 2.85 0.45 -15.62
CA ALA A 543 4.08 -0.07 -15.03
C ALA A 543 5.11 -0.39 -16.13
N ASN A 544 6.36 -0.69 -15.71
CA ASN A 544 7.45 -1.03 -16.64
C ASN A 544 7.18 -2.29 -17.48
N ASP A 545 6.36 -3.20 -16.98
CA ASP A 545 5.92 -4.44 -17.65
C ASP A 545 4.70 -4.22 -18.57
N GLY A 546 4.20 -2.99 -18.69
CA GLY A 546 3.04 -2.63 -19.49
C GLY A 546 1.69 -2.88 -18.81
N SER A 547 1.68 -3.30 -17.55
CA SER A 547 0.43 -3.48 -16.80
C SER A 547 -0.20 -2.13 -16.42
N ILE A 548 -1.55 -2.08 -16.41
CA ILE A 548 -2.31 -0.90 -16.01
C ILE A 548 -2.25 -0.74 -14.48
N VAL A 549 -1.90 0.46 -14.04
CA VAL A 549 -1.76 0.85 -12.63
C VAL A 549 -2.56 2.11 -12.37
N SER A 550 -3.22 2.20 -11.22
CA SER A 550 -3.88 3.44 -10.79
C SER A 550 -2.84 4.54 -10.52
N GLN A 551 -3.17 5.79 -10.80
CA GLN A 551 -2.33 6.91 -10.34
C GLN A 551 -2.56 7.25 -8.86
N TYR A 552 -3.61 6.75 -8.24
CA TYR A 552 -3.88 6.93 -6.83
C TYR A 552 -3.41 5.73 -6.01
N SER A 553 -2.80 6.01 -4.86
CA SER A 553 -2.38 5.00 -3.89
C SER A 553 -3.56 4.44 -3.10
N MET A 554 -3.31 3.47 -2.22
CA MET A 554 -4.33 2.66 -1.56
C MET A 554 -5.37 3.48 -0.76
N SER A 555 -4.93 4.44 0.07
CA SER A 555 -5.86 5.22 0.91
C SER A 555 -6.81 6.09 0.08
N PRO A 556 -6.33 6.92 -0.87
CA PRO A 556 -7.18 7.64 -1.82
C PRO A 556 -8.18 6.77 -2.57
N LEU A 557 -7.79 5.58 -3.03
CA LEU A 557 -8.72 4.67 -3.71
C LEU A 557 -9.86 4.21 -2.80
N THR A 558 -9.54 3.88 -1.56
CA THR A 558 -10.54 3.48 -0.54
C THR A 558 -11.50 4.63 -0.25
N ASP A 559 -10.98 5.85 -0.09
CA ASP A 559 -11.80 7.04 0.19
C ASP A 559 -12.76 7.36 -0.96
N LEU A 560 -12.33 7.13 -2.20
CA LEU A 560 -13.16 7.26 -3.40
C LEU A 560 -14.17 6.11 -3.59
N GLY A 561 -14.19 5.11 -2.69
CA GLY A 561 -15.13 3.98 -2.73
C GLY A 561 -14.72 2.84 -3.66
N LEU A 562 -13.47 2.81 -4.10
CA LEU A 562 -12.89 1.70 -4.83
C LEU A 562 -12.34 0.67 -3.85
N LEU A 563 -12.66 -0.59 -4.06
CA LEU A 563 -12.29 -1.66 -3.15
C LEU A 563 -11.06 -2.39 -3.66
N LYS A 564 -10.05 -2.45 -2.80
CA LYS A 564 -8.84 -3.23 -3.03
C LYS A 564 -9.12 -4.72 -2.79
N MET A 565 -8.61 -5.56 -3.67
CA MET A 565 -8.51 -7.00 -3.52
C MET A 565 -7.04 -7.38 -3.44
N ASP A 566 -6.61 -8.10 -2.39
CA ASP A 566 -5.21 -8.47 -2.24
C ASP A 566 -4.93 -9.87 -2.77
N PHE A 567 -4.19 -9.92 -3.88
CA PHE A 567 -3.65 -11.13 -4.50
C PHE A 567 -2.21 -11.31 -4.05
N LEU A 568 -1.99 -11.89 -2.89
CA LEU A 568 -0.66 -12.06 -2.32
C LEU A 568 0.06 -13.25 -2.92
N GLY A 569 1.35 -13.10 -3.23
CA GLY A 569 2.20 -14.22 -3.63
C GLY A 569 2.90 -14.82 -2.41
N LEU A 570 2.59 -16.06 -2.07
CA LEU A 570 3.25 -16.77 -0.98
C LEU A 570 4.11 -17.91 -1.53
N LYS A 571 5.44 -17.73 -1.43
CA LYS A 571 6.44 -18.70 -1.92
C LYS A 571 6.27 -20.10 -1.30
N THR A 572 5.88 -20.14 -0.03
CA THR A 572 5.64 -21.41 0.68
C THR A 572 4.57 -22.25 0.02
N LEU A 573 3.54 -21.65 -0.58
CA LEU A 573 2.52 -22.40 -1.34
C LEU A 573 3.12 -23.03 -2.60
N THR A 574 4.07 -22.37 -3.26
CA THR A 574 4.83 -22.94 -4.38
C THR A 574 5.66 -24.15 -3.91
N VAL A 575 6.36 -24.00 -2.78
CA VAL A 575 7.15 -25.11 -2.18
C VAL A 575 6.28 -26.31 -1.84
N ILE A 576 5.13 -26.10 -1.18
CA ILE A 576 4.18 -27.16 -0.84
C ILE A 576 3.69 -27.85 -2.12
N ASN A 577 3.30 -27.08 -3.14
CA ASN A 577 2.83 -27.62 -4.41
C ASN A 577 3.88 -28.46 -5.13
N ASP A 578 5.13 -27.99 -5.16
CA ASP A 578 6.24 -28.71 -5.78
C ASP A 578 6.54 -30.01 -5.02
N ALA A 579 6.55 -29.97 -3.69
CA ALA A 579 6.70 -31.16 -2.86
C ALA A 579 5.56 -32.17 -3.12
N VAL A 580 4.30 -31.73 -3.13
CA VAL A 580 3.14 -32.58 -3.43
C VAL A 580 3.24 -33.19 -4.84
N ARG A 581 3.63 -32.39 -5.84
CA ARG A 581 3.83 -32.87 -7.21
C ARG A 581 4.93 -33.95 -7.29
N LEU A 582 5.99 -33.82 -6.49
CA LEU A 582 7.04 -34.83 -6.39
C LEU A 582 6.54 -36.10 -5.68
N ILE A 583 5.74 -35.96 -4.61
CA ILE A 583 5.11 -37.08 -3.89
C ILE A 583 4.16 -37.85 -4.81
N HIS A 584 3.38 -37.17 -5.64
CA HIS A 584 2.44 -37.81 -6.58
C HIS A 584 3.10 -38.76 -7.58
N ARG A 585 4.43 -38.66 -7.80
CA ARG A 585 5.15 -39.61 -8.65
C ARG A 585 5.18 -41.02 -8.06
N GLN A 586 5.05 -41.16 -6.72
CA GLN A 586 5.05 -42.43 -6.00
C GLN A 586 3.71 -42.71 -5.33
N THR A 587 3.02 -41.69 -4.87
CA THR A 587 1.74 -41.77 -4.17
C THR A 587 0.73 -40.80 -4.82
N PRO A 588 0.10 -41.23 -5.96
CA PRO A 588 -0.80 -40.35 -6.72
C PRO A 588 -2.00 -39.80 -5.93
N ASP A 589 -2.47 -40.55 -4.92
CA ASP A 589 -3.63 -40.22 -4.12
C ASP A 589 -3.32 -39.33 -2.90
N PHE A 590 -2.06 -38.92 -2.72
CA PHE A 590 -1.68 -38.06 -1.60
C PHE A 590 -2.39 -36.71 -1.70
N ASN A 591 -3.03 -36.29 -0.60
CA ASN A 591 -3.71 -34.99 -0.53
C ASN A 591 -3.31 -34.23 0.73
N ILE A 592 -2.61 -33.11 0.56
CA ILE A 592 -2.14 -32.24 1.64
C ILE A 592 -3.28 -31.66 2.48
N SER A 593 -4.49 -31.55 1.93
CA SER A 593 -5.65 -31.03 2.66
C SER A 593 -6.31 -32.07 3.60
N SER A 594 -5.92 -33.36 3.47
CA SER A 594 -6.48 -34.46 4.29
C SER A 594 -5.49 -35.10 5.22
N ILE A 595 -4.32 -34.46 5.46
CA ILE A 595 -3.32 -34.94 6.42
C ILE A 595 -3.88 -34.92 7.85
N PRO A 596 -3.49 -35.89 8.71
CA PRO A 596 -3.91 -35.91 10.11
C PRO A 596 -3.36 -34.68 10.84
N MET A 597 -4.18 -34.04 11.67
CA MET A 597 -3.81 -32.83 12.45
C MET A 597 -3.11 -33.14 13.78
N ASP A 598 -2.80 -34.39 14.04
CA ASP A 598 -2.22 -34.92 15.27
C ASP A 598 -0.98 -35.81 14.99
N ASP A 599 -0.31 -35.57 13.85
CA ASP A 599 0.89 -36.32 13.47
C ASP A 599 2.06 -36.08 14.44
N THR A 600 2.40 -37.10 15.19
CA THR A 600 3.46 -37.04 16.20
C THR A 600 4.86 -36.79 15.62
N ALA A 601 5.13 -37.30 14.41
CA ALA A 601 6.42 -37.10 13.75
C ALA A 601 6.65 -35.61 13.44
N SER A 602 5.59 -34.90 13.02
CA SER A 602 5.61 -33.45 12.79
C SER A 602 5.87 -32.66 14.07
N PHE A 603 5.21 -33.00 15.18
CA PHE A 603 5.43 -32.33 16.47
C PHE A 603 6.82 -32.63 17.03
N ASP A 604 7.28 -33.86 16.93
CA ASP A 604 8.61 -34.25 17.37
C ASP A 604 9.72 -33.53 16.58
N LEU A 605 9.56 -33.36 15.27
CA LEU A 605 10.46 -32.56 14.44
C LEU A 605 10.57 -31.12 14.97
N LEU A 606 9.46 -30.47 15.27
CA LEU A 606 9.42 -29.12 15.83
C LEU A 606 10.03 -29.06 17.24
N ASN A 607 9.75 -30.06 18.09
CA ASN A 607 10.26 -30.15 19.44
C ASN A 607 11.77 -30.43 19.48
N ARG A 608 12.34 -31.12 18.48
CA ARG A 608 13.79 -31.27 18.32
C ARG A 608 14.43 -29.99 17.74
N GLY A 609 13.62 -29.04 17.27
CA GLY A 609 14.09 -27.80 16.65
C GLY A 609 14.64 -27.99 15.24
N GLU A 610 14.12 -28.93 14.52
CA GLU A 610 14.51 -29.24 13.14
C GLU A 610 13.65 -28.46 12.15
N SER A 611 13.41 -27.16 12.45
CA SER A 611 12.42 -26.31 11.81
C SER A 611 12.94 -25.50 10.60
N ILE A 612 14.18 -25.71 10.14
CA ILE A 612 14.69 -25.06 8.93
C ILE A 612 13.79 -25.41 7.75
N GLY A 613 13.32 -24.39 7.02
CA GLY A 613 12.35 -24.51 5.91
C GLY A 613 10.90 -24.68 6.35
N VAL A 614 10.59 -24.82 7.65
CA VAL A 614 9.22 -24.85 8.15
C VAL A 614 8.68 -23.42 8.23
N PHE A 615 7.58 -23.15 7.56
CA PHE A 615 7.00 -21.82 7.46
C PHE A 615 6.82 -21.15 8.83
N GLN A 616 7.29 -19.92 8.97
CA GLN A 616 7.28 -19.08 10.18
C GLN A 616 8.00 -19.64 11.40
N LEU A 617 8.42 -20.90 11.43
CA LEU A 617 9.04 -21.53 12.59
C LEU A 617 10.57 -21.71 12.45
N GLU A 618 11.18 -21.22 11.37
CA GLU A 618 12.59 -21.48 11.00
C GLU A 618 13.63 -20.55 11.67
N SER A 619 13.22 -19.39 12.26
CA SER A 619 14.17 -18.49 12.88
C SER A 619 14.76 -19.07 14.17
N GLY A 620 16.05 -18.81 14.45
CA GLY A 620 16.73 -19.40 15.61
C GLY A 620 16.01 -19.17 16.95
N GLY A 621 15.48 -17.96 17.16
CA GLY A 621 14.69 -17.67 18.37
C GLY A 621 13.35 -18.38 18.41
N MET A 622 12.67 -18.52 17.29
CA MET A 622 11.42 -19.28 17.18
C MET A 622 11.66 -20.78 17.42
N THR A 623 12.72 -21.32 16.81
CA THR A 623 13.16 -22.71 17.03
C THR A 623 13.46 -23.01 18.50
N ALA A 624 14.21 -22.13 19.18
CA ALA A 624 14.51 -22.26 20.59
C ALA A 624 13.22 -22.20 21.46
N THR A 625 12.28 -21.35 21.07
CA THR A 625 10.99 -21.25 21.77
C THR A 625 10.13 -22.50 21.56
N ALA A 626 10.05 -23.03 20.32
CA ALA A 626 9.31 -24.26 20.00
C ALA A 626 9.79 -25.45 20.85
N LYS A 627 11.11 -25.62 20.99
CA LYS A 627 11.70 -26.66 21.91
C LYS A 627 11.22 -26.55 23.35
N ARG A 628 11.10 -25.31 23.84
CA ARG A 628 10.63 -25.05 25.21
C ARG A 628 9.14 -25.26 25.39
N PHE A 629 8.39 -24.94 24.32
CA PHE A 629 6.93 -24.98 24.27
C PHE A 629 6.40 -26.42 24.36
N GLN A 630 7.17 -27.39 23.81
CA GLN A 630 6.76 -28.81 23.71
C GLN A 630 5.39 -28.94 23.06
N ILE A 631 5.39 -28.80 21.73
CA ILE A 631 4.18 -28.83 20.90
C ILE A 631 3.60 -30.25 20.93
N GLU A 632 2.33 -30.37 21.32
CA GLU A 632 1.59 -31.63 21.39
C GLU A 632 0.34 -31.57 20.50
N HIS A 633 -0.16 -30.37 20.24
CA HIS A 633 -1.38 -30.15 19.48
C HIS A 633 -1.20 -29.02 18.46
N PHE A 634 -2.02 -29.05 17.42
CA PHE A 634 -2.04 -27.97 16.43
C PHE A 634 -2.32 -26.59 17.08
N THR A 635 -3.14 -26.53 18.12
CA THR A 635 -3.42 -25.31 18.88
C THR A 635 -2.19 -24.69 19.55
N ASP A 636 -1.18 -25.51 19.87
CA ASP A 636 0.10 -25.01 20.38
C ASP A 636 0.87 -24.21 19.31
N ILE A 637 0.79 -24.64 18.03
CA ILE A 637 1.39 -23.91 16.91
C ILE A 637 0.70 -22.55 16.76
N ILE A 638 -0.63 -22.51 16.84
CA ILE A 638 -1.42 -21.27 16.79
C ILE A 638 -0.99 -20.31 17.90
N ALA A 639 -0.85 -20.80 19.12
CA ALA A 639 -0.45 -20.00 20.27
C ALA A 639 1.01 -19.53 20.16
N LEU A 640 1.91 -20.38 19.68
CA LEU A 640 3.33 -20.05 19.48
C LEU A 640 3.49 -18.89 18.49
N ILE A 641 2.82 -18.95 17.33
CA ILE A 641 2.83 -17.89 16.31
C ILE A 641 2.27 -16.58 16.89
N ALA A 642 1.24 -16.65 17.72
CA ALA A 642 0.63 -15.48 18.34
C ALA A 642 1.52 -14.83 19.42
N LEU A 643 2.25 -15.64 20.19
CA LEU A 643 3.07 -15.18 21.32
C LEU A 643 4.48 -14.71 20.91
N TYR A 644 5.08 -15.30 19.86
CA TYR A 644 6.45 -14.99 19.48
C TYR A 644 6.53 -13.68 18.68
N ARG A 645 6.34 -12.55 19.37
CA ARG A 645 6.41 -11.19 18.82
C ARG A 645 6.89 -10.21 19.90
N PRO A 646 7.51 -9.07 19.54
CA PRO A 646 7.80 -8.02 20.50
C PRO A 646 6.55 -7.63 21.30
N GLY A 647 6.66 -7.63 22.62
CA GLY A 647 5.58 -7.44 23.58
C GLY A 647 5.04 -8.77 24.16
N PRO A 648 4.29 -9.59 23.44
CA PRO A 648 3.73 -10.86 23.97
C PRO A 648 4.78 -11.89 24.36
N MET A 649 5.99 -11.85 23.82
CA MET A 649 7.08 -12.77 24.17
C MET A 649 7.36 -12.84 25.68
N GLN A 650 7.09 -11.77 26.44
CA GLN A 650 7.24 -11.76 27.90
C GLN A 650 6.33 -12.76 28.62
N PHE A 651 5.27 -13.24 27.98
CA PHE A 651 4.31 -14.20 28.56
C PHE A 651 4.64 -15.66 28.21
N ILE A 652 5.65 -15.91 27.37
CA ILE A 652 5.99 -17.27 26.91
C ILE A 652 6.39 -18.16 28.08
N ASP A 653 7.19 -17.66 29.03
CA ASP A 653 7.63 -18.42 30.18
C ASP A 653 6.47 -18.83 31.09
N ASP A 654 5.58 -17.88 31.37
CA ASP A 654 4.35 -18.16 32.13
C ASP A 654 3.46 -19.18 31.42
N TYR A 655 3.30 -19.05 30.10
CA TYR A 655 2.52 -19.97 29.29
C TYR A 655 3.08 -21.39 29.37
N VAL A 656 4.38 -21.54 29.14
CA VAL A 656 5.07 -22.84 29.20
C VAL A 656 4.99 -23.45 30.59
N ASP A 657 5.19 -22.67 31.65
CA ASP A 657 5.16 -23.17 33.03
C ASP A 657 3.76 -23.61 33.47
N ARG A 658 2.73 -22.90 33.05
CA ARG A 658 1.33 -23.29 33.30
C ARG A 658 0.94 -24.51 32.46
N LYS A 659 1.33 -24.58 31.18
CA LYS A 659 1.14 -25.76 30.33
C LYS A 659 1.74 -27.02 30.95
N LYS A 660 2.95 -26.92 31.52
CA LYS A 660 3.67 -28.04 32.16
C LYS A 660 3.28 -28.30 33.60
N GLY A 661 2.28 -27.59 34.11
CA GLY A 661 1.83 -27.75 35.50
C GLY A 661 2.83 -27.28 36.58
N ARG A 662 3.91 -26.56 36.19
CA ARG A 662 4.88 -25.98 37.12
C ARG A 662 4.36 -24.72 37.81
N LYS A 663 3.41 -24.05 37.23
CA LYS A 663 2.71 -22.88 37.77
C LYS A 663 1.19 -23.13 37.72
N LYS A 664 0.50 -22.77 38.85
CA LYS A 664 -0.95 -22.90 38.91
C LYS A 664 -1.62 -22.01 37.89
N ILE A 665 -2.65 -22.51 37.19
CA ILE A 665 -3.49 -21.74 36.32
C ILE A 665 -4.46 -20.91 37.18
N GLU A 666 -4.46 -19.60 36.98
CA GLU A 666 -5.34 -18.67 37.67
C GLU A 666 -6.15 -17.88 36.67
N TYR A 667 -7.44 -17.70 36.96
CA TYR A 667 -8.36 -16.91 36.17
C TYR A 667 -8.82 -15.69 36.96
N ALA A 668 -8.82 -14.51 36.35
CA ALA A 668 -9.27 -13.27 37.01
C ALA A 668 -10.76 -13.33 37.41
N HIS A 669 -11.53 -14.20 36.78
CA HIS A 669 -12.90 -14.54 37.15
C HIS A 669 -13.23 -15.96 36.65
N PRO A 670 -14.08 -16.76 37.36
CA PRO A 670 -14.42 -18.14 36.95
C PRO A 670 -14.99 -18.25 35.52
N LEU A 671 -15.78 -17.27 35.08
CA LEU A 671 -16.34 -17.23 33.71
C LEU A 671 -15.25 -17.17 32.63
N LEU A 672 -14.02 -16.74 32.96
CA LEU A 672 -12.90 -16.69 32.02
C LEU A 672 -12.26 -18.06 31.80
N GLU A 673 -12.55 -19.05 32.63
CA GLU A 673 -12.02 -20.41 32.47
C GLU A 673 -12.38 -20.98 31.10
N LYS A 674 -13.66 -20.93 30.74
CA LYS A 674 -14.13 -21.39 29.41
C LYS A 674 -13.44 -20.70 28.22
N ILE A 675 -13.01 -19.45 28.41
CA ILE A 675 -12.44 -18.62 27.36
C ILE A 675 -10.92 -18.80 27.26
N CYS A 676 -10.26 -18.96 28.41
CA CYS A 676 -8.81 -18.96 28.51
C CYS A 676 -8.20 -20.33 28.85
N SER A 677 -9.00 -21.40 28.95
CA SER A 677 -8.49 -22.75 29.28
C SER A 677 -7.49 -23.26 28.24
N GLU A 678 -7.75 -23.04 26.95
CA GLU A 678 -6.85 -23.41 25.85
C GLU A 678 -5.51 -22.66 25.88
N THR A 679 -5.44 -21.55 26.59
CA THR A 679 -4.24 -20.70 26.72
C THR A 679 -3.76 -20.61 28.17
N TYR A 680 -4.14 -21.58 28.99
CA TYR A 680 -3.69 -21.73 30.40
C TYR A 680 -3.91 -20.47 31.24
N GLY A 681 -5.06 -19.77 31.05
CA GLY A 681 -5.42 -18.58 31.80
C GLY A 681 -4.74 -17.27 31.32
N ILE A 682 -4.03 -17.33 30.22
CA ILE A 682 -3.39 -16.15 29.60
C ILE A 682 -4.26 -15.68 28.43
N ILE A 683 -4.53 -14.39 28.31
CA ILE A 683 -5.16 -13.83 27.12
C ILE A 683 -4.09 -13.66 26.03
N VAL A 684 -4.20 -14.46 24.98
CA VAL A 684 -3.31 -14.47 23.82
C VAL A 684 -3.98 -13.81 22.60
N TYR A 685 -5.29 -14.00 22.49
CA TYR A 685 -6.05 -13.63 21.30
C TYR A 685 -7.00 -12.45 21.53
N GLN A 686 -7.20 -11.66 20.50
CA GLN A 686 -8.17 -10.56 20.47
C GLN A 686 -9.60 -11.07 20.68
N GLU A 687 -9.90 -12.25 20.14
CA GLU A 687 -11.17 -12.96 20.29
C GLU A 687 -11.47 -13.29 21.77
N GLN A 688 -10.47 -13.60 22.57
CA GLN A 688 -10.66 -13.84 24.01
C GLN A 688 -11.06 -12.56 24.75
N VAL A 689 -10.56 -11.39 24.35
CA VAL A 689 -11.00 -10.10 24.90
C VAL A 689 -12.47 -9.84 24.59
N GLN A 690 -12.90 -10.12 23.34
CA GLN A 690 -14.30 -9.97 22.92
C GLN A 690 -15.21 -10.91 23.68
N GLN A 691 -14.86 -12.19 23.77
CA GLN A 691 -15.62 -13.20 24.52
C GLN A 691 -15.68 -12.87 26.02
N ALA A 692 -14.60 -12.35 26.59
CA ALA A 692 -14.57 -11.93 27.98
C ALA A 692 -15.53 -10.75 28.25
N ALA A 693 -15.54 -9.73 27.40
CA ALA A 693 -16.45 -8.60 27.51
C ALA A 693 -17.93 -9.05 27.38
N SER A 694 -18.18 -9.97 26.45
CA SER A 694 -19.51 -10.56 26.27
C SER A 694 -19.96 -11.36 27.51
N ALA A 695 -19.13 -12.29 27.98
CA ALA A 695 -19.49 -13.17 29.09
C ALA A 695 -19.61 -12.44 30.43
N LEU A 696 -18.75 -11.45 30.69
CA LEU A 696 -18.70 -10.75 31.97
C LEU A 696 -19.67 -9.55 32.06
N ALA A 697 -19.77 -8.77 30.99
CA ALA A 697 -20.52 -7.50 31.01
C ALA A 697 -21.73 -7.47 30.04
N GLY A 698 -22.00 -8.56 29.33
CA GLY A 698 -23.17 -8.70 28.46
C GLY A 698 -23.08 -7.90 27.15
N TYR A 699 -21.89 -7.59 26.68
CA TYR A 699 -21.68 -7.00 25.34
C TYR A 699 -22.13 -7.99 24.26
N THR A 700 -22.69 -7.50 23.18
CA THR A 700 -22.72 -8.27 21.94
C THR A 700 -21.27 -8.44 21.42
N LEU A 701 -20.99 -9.47 20.62
CA LEU A 701 -19.64 -9.65 20.06
C LEU A 701 -19.22 -8.47 19.18
N GLY A 702 -20.18 -7.82 18.51
CA GLY A 702 -19.94 -6.58 17.74
C GLY A 702 -19.54 -5.41 18.63
N GLN A 703 -20.26 -5.16 19.72
CA GLN A 703 -19.90 -4.13 20.71
C GLN A 703 -18.53 -4.43 21.35
N ALA A 704 -18.25 -5.68 21.64
CA ALA A 704 -16.98 -6.12 22.20
C ALA A 704 -15.79 -5.88 21.23
N ASP A 705 -16.00 -5.96 19.90
CA ASP A 705 -14.97 -5.56 18.92
C ASP A 705 -14.69 -4.06 18.96
N LEU A 706 -15.72 -3.23 19.14
CA LEU A 706 -15.55 -1.78 19.28
C LEU A 706 -14.77 -1.44 20.55
N LEU A 707 -15.07 -2.07 21.67
CA LEU A 707 -14.33 -1.97 22.93
C LEU A 707 -12.86 -2.35 22.73
N ARG A 708 -12.59 -3.51 22.15
CA ARG A 708 -11.23 -3.99 21.86
C ARG A 708 -10.43 -2.99 20.99
N ARG A 709 -11.09 -2.39 20.00
CA ARG A 709 -10.45 -1.37 19.13
C ARG A 709 -10.12 -0.09 19.88
N ALA A 710 -11.01 0.35 20.77
CA ALA A 710 -10.77 1.51 21.63
C ALA A 710 -9.54 1.27 22.54
N MET A 711 -9.45 0.09 23.16
CA MET A 711 -8.29 -0.36 23.93
C MET A 711 -6.99 -0.36 23.12
N GLY A 712 -7.02 -0.86 21.88
CA GLY A 712 -5.85 -0.91 21.00
C GLY A 712 -5.36 0.46 20.51
N LYS A 713 -6.26 1.45 20.33
CA LYS A 713 -5.93 2.81 19.89
C LYS A 713 -5.51 3.76 21.01
N LYS A 714 -5.63 3.36 22.28
CA LYS A 714 -5.34 4.18 23.48
C LYS A 714 -6.11 5.53 23.51
N ASP A 715 -7.35 5.50 23.05
CA ASP A 715 -8.23 6.67 23.08
C ASP A 715 -8.75 6.87 24.50
N VAL A 716 -8.14 7.80 25.25
CA VAL A 716 -8.36 7.98 26.68
C VAL A 716 -9.83 8.32 27.02
N GLU A 717 -10.47 9.18 26.21
CA GLU A 717 -11.86 9.58 26.44
C GLU A 717 -12.83 8.42 26.19
N LYS A 718 -12.64 7.69 25.09
CA LYS A 718 -13.44 6.51 24.80
C LYS A 718 -13.22 5.41 25.81
N MET A 719 -11.98 5.21 26.27
CA MET A 719 -11.64 4.21 27.27
C MET A 719 -12.32 4.47 28.61
N ALA A 720 -12.41 5.73 29.04
CA ALA A 720 -13.11 6.09 30.28
C ALA A 720 -14.60 5.72 30.21
N LYS A 721 -15.26 6.07 29.09
CA LYS A 721 -16.69 5.73 28.86
C LYS A 721 -16.92 4.21 28.78
N GLU A 722 -16.07 3.51 28.05
CA GLU A 722 -16.18 2.05 27.92
C GLU A 722 -15.95 1.33 29.25
N ARG A 723 -15.06 1.86 30.12
CA ARG A 723 -14.85 1.32 31.46
C ARG A 723 -16.11 1.41 32.32
N GLU A 724 -16.82 2.53 32.30
CA GLU A 724 -18.08 2.73 33.01
C GLU A 724 -19.12 1.70 32.53
N VAL A 725 -19.33 1.60 31.20
CA VAL A 725 -20.27 0.66 30.60
C VAL A 725 -19.93 -0.79 30.95
N PHE A 726 -18.62 -1.15 30.94
CA PHE A 726 -18.17 -2.49 31.31
C PHE A 726 -18.45 -2.80 32.78
N VAL A 727 -18.15 -1.89 33.69
CA VAL A 727 -18.36 -2.08 35.14
C VAL A 727 -19.85 -2.19 35.47
N GLU A 728 -20.70 -1.34 34.88
CA GLU A 728 -22.15 -1.42 35.02
C GLU A 728 -22.71 -2.74 34.45
N GLY A 729 -22.21 -3.14 33.26
CA GLY A 729 -22.58 -4.39 32.63
C GLY A 729 -22.23 -5.61 33.51
N CYS A 730 -21.03 -5.65 34.09
CA CYS A 730 -20.59 -6.68 35.02
C CYS A 730 -21.49 -6.80 36.27
N ALA A 731 -21.87 -5.67 36.85
CA ALA A 731 -22.79 -5.63 37.97
C ALA A 731 -24.19 -6.13 37.61
N ARG A 732 -24.71 -5.70 36.45
CA ARG A 732 -26.05 -6.04 35.97
C ARG A 732 -26.18 -7.51 35.58
N VAL A 733 -25.20 -8.06 34.83
CA VAL A 733 -25.31 -9.39 34.21
C VAL A 733 -24.85 -10.50 35.17
N ASN A 734 -23.76 -10.28 35.90
CA ASN A 734 -23.13 -11.32 36.71
C ASN A 734 -22.92 -10.91 38.18
N GLN A 735 -23.49 -9.80 38.64
CA GLN A 735 -23.36 -9.30 40.01
C GLN A 735 -21.89 -9.14 40.49
N ILE A 736 -20.98 -8.84 39.55
CA ILE A 736 -19.56 -8.66 39.82
C ILE A 736 -19.36 -7.28 40.48
N PRO A 737 -18.73 -7.22 41.66
CA PRO A 737 -18.52 -5.94 42.36
C PRO A 737 -17.64 -4.99 41.52
N ALA A 738 -17.92 -3.68 41.58
CA ALA A 738 -17.21 -2.65 40.81
C ALA A 738 -15.67 -2.72 40.95
N LYS A 739 -15.17 -3.00 42.17
CA LYS A 739 -13.73 -3.16 42.40
C LYS A 739 -13.15 -4.31 41.58
N GLN A 740 -13.83 -5.44 41.53
CA GLN A 740 -13.38 -6.61 40.75
C GLN A 740 -13.54 -6.36 39.26
N ALA A 741 -14.64 -5.75 38.82
CA ALA A 741 -14.89 -5.40 37.42
C ALA A 741 -13.80 -4.45 36.90
N ASN A 742 -13.39 -3.43 37.68
CA ASN A 742 -12.28 -2.56 37.30
C ASN A 742 -10.95 -3.30 37.17
N ALA A 743 -10.63 -4.19 38.12
CA ALA A 743 -9.40 -4.99 38.03
C ALA A 743 -9.41 -5.93 36.80
N ILE A 744 -10.55 -6.47 36.43
CA ILE A 744 -10.72 -7.27 35.22
C ILE A 744 -10.56 -6.37 33.97
N PHE A 745 -11.12 -5.17 33.96
CA PHE A 745 -10.95 -4.23 32.85
C PHE A 745 -9.48 -3.86 32.63
N ASP A 746 -8.74 -3.56 33.69
CA ASP A 746 -7.30 -3.28 33.65
C ASP A 746 -6.52 -4.49 33.07
N PHE A 747 -6.91 -5.70 33.48
CA PHE A 747 -6.34 -6.93 32.93
C PHE A 747 -6.63 -7.07 31.42
N LEU A 748 -7.87 -6.87 30.99
CA LEU A 748 -8.26 -6.91 29.56
C LEU A 748 -7.55 -5.83 28.76
N GLU A 749 -7.47 -4.60 29.26
CA GLU A 749 -6.80 -3.47 28.61
C GLU A 749 -5.32 -3.77 28.37
N LYS A 750 -4.62 -4.30 29.37
CA LYS A 750 -3.22 -4.69 29.26
C LYS A 750 -3.00 -5.70 28.14
N PHE A 751 -3.86 -6.70 28.02
CA PHE A 751 -3.72 -7.75 27.01
C PHE A 751 -4.31 -7.37 25.65
N ALA A 752 -5.30 -6.50 25.58
CA ALA A 752 -5.87 -6.01 24.33
C ALA A 752 -4.82 -5.30 23.44
N GLN A 753 -3.80 -4.69 24.05
CA GLN A 753 -2.69 -4.06 23.34
C GLN A 753 -1.77 -5.08 22.64
N TYR A 754 -1.70 -6.30 23.13
CA TYR A 754 -0.82 -7.36 22.65
C TYR A 754 -1.56 -8.55 22.04
N GLY A 755 -2.87 -8.60 22.14
CA GLY A 755 -3.69 -9.68 21.60
C GLY A 755 -3.50 -9.86 20.10
N PHE A 756 -3.39 -11.12 19.66
CA PHE A 756 -3.26 -11.45 18.24
C PHE A 756 -4.61 -11.86 17.63
N ASN A 757 -4.76 -11.68 16.34
CA ASN A 757 -5.90 -12.22 15.61
C ASN A 757 -5.77 -13.75 15.52
N LYS A 758 -6.62 -14.48 16.26
CA LYS A 758 -6.62 -15.95 16.31
C LYS A 758 -6.87 -16.55 14.92
N SER A 759 -7.77 -15.94 14.15
CA SER A 759 -8.10 -16.39 12.79
C SER A 759 -6.86 -16.38 11.89
N HIS A 760 -6.03 -15.33 11.99
CA HIS A 760 -4.78 -15.25 11.22
C HIS A 760 -3.75 -16.30 11.68
N SER A 761 -3.50 -16.42 12.98
CA SER A 761 -2.54 -17.40 13.49
C SER A 761 -2.98 -18.85 13.25
N ALA A 762 -4.28 -19.13 13.25
CA ALA A 762 -4.81 -20.45 12.93
C ALA A 762 -4.62 -20.81 11.45
N ALA A 763 -4.95 -19.90 10.54
CA ALA A 763 -4.77 -20.10 9.10
C ALA A 763 -3.28 -20.29 8.73
N TYR A 764 -2.41 -19.43 9.26
CA TYR A 764 -0.97 -19.53 9.01
C TYR A 764 -0.31 -20.71 9.75
N GLY A 765 -0.84 -21.06 10.92
CA GLY A 765 -0.48 -22.28 11.64
C GLY A 765 -0.70 -23.54 10.81
N LEU A 766 -1.76 -23.56 9.97
CA LEU A 766 -2.02 -24.69 9.07
C LEU A 766 -0.90 -24.82 8.02
N ILE A 767 -0.43 -23.72 7.44
CA ILE A 767 0.71 -23.74 6.49
C ILE A 767 2.00 -24.19 7.21
N SER A 768 2.22 -23.70 8.45
CA SER A 768 3.37 -24.16 9.28
C SER A 768 3.30 -25.66 9.55
N TYR A 769 2.11 -26.15 9.90
CA TYR A 769 1.90 -27.58 10.15
C TYR A 769 2.08 -28.42 8.88
N GLN A 770 1.54 -28.00 7.74
CA GLN A 770 1.70 -28.66 6.45
C GLN A 770 3.17 -28.76 6.04
N THR A 771 3.95 -27.70 6.22
CA THR A 771 5.39 -27.73 5.92
C THR A 771 6.18 -28.60 6.91
N ALA A 772 5.80 -28.62 8.18
CA ALA A 772 6.37 -29.54 9.18
C ALA A 772 6.05 -31.01 8.84
N TYR A 773 4.79 -31.28 8.46
CA TYR A 773 4.33 -32.61 8.05
C TYR A 773 5.10 -33.12 6.81
N LEU A 774 5.21 -32.29 5.77
CA LEU A 774 5.97 -32.65 4.57
C LEU A 774 7.44 -32.92 4.89
N LYS A 775 8.05 -32.10 5.75
CA LYS A 775 9.43 -32.29 6.17
C LYS A 775 9.63 -33.57 6.98
N ALA A 776 8.70 -33.92 7.87
CA ALA A 776 8.79 -35.11 8.71
C ALA A 776 8.50 -36.41 7.96
N ASN A 777 7.49 -36.41 7.07
CA ASN A 777 6.98 -37.61 6.43
C ASN A 777 7.45 -37.78 4.97
N HIS A 778 7.82 -36.67 4.29
CA HIS A 778 8.28 -36.66 2.88
C HIS A 778 9.54 -35.78 2.73
N PRO A 779 10.61 -36.04 3.50
CA PRO A 779 11.74 -35.13 3.62
C PRO A 779 12.48 -34.87 2.30
N VAL A 780 12.61 -35.85 1.43
CA VAL A 780 13.33 -35.73 0.16
C VAL A 780 12.58 -34.82 -0.80
N GLU A 781 11.27 -35.01 -0.96
CA GLU A 781 10.42 -34.20 -1.82
C GLU A 781 10.30 -32.77 -1.30
N PHE A 782 10.15 -32.61 0.00
CA PHE A 782 10.06 -31.28 0.61
C PHE A 782 11.35 -30.48 0.44
N MET A 783 12.51 -31.10 0.74
CA MET A 783 13.80 -30.42 0.57
C MET A 783 14.12 -30.15 -0.90
N ALA A 784 13.72 -31.02 -1.83
CA ALA A 784 13.84 -30.77 -3.27
C ALA A 784 12.98 -29.57 -3.70
N GLY A 785 11.75 -29.46 -3.19
CA GLY A 785 10.87 -28.31 -3.40
C GLY A 785 11.47 -27.00 -2.85
N LEU A 786 12.02 -27.00 -1.63
CA LEU A 786 12.71 -25.86 -1.04
C LEU A 786 13.90 -25.40 -1.89
N LEU A 787 14.80 -26.30 -2.24
CA LEU A 787 15.98 -26.01 -3.05
C LEU A 787 15.58 -25.48 -4.43
N GLY A 788 14.54 -26.06 -5.05
CA GLY A 788 14.02 -25.64 -6.35
C GLY A 788 13.48 -24.23 -6.38
N ASN A 789 12.95 -23.77 -5.26
CA ASN A 789 12.39 -22.43 -5.13
C ASN A 789 13.42 -21.35 -4.68
N GLU A 790 14.65 -21.74 -4.38
CA GLU A 790 15.73 -20.81 -3.98
C GLU A 790 16.90 -20.77 -4.98
N ILE A 791 16.69 -21.18 -6.21
CA ILE A 791 17.73 -21.31 -7.27
C ILE A 791 18.60 -20.05 -7.40
N ASN A 792 18.01 -18.87 -7.25
CA ASN A 792 18.71 -17.59 -7.37
C ASN A 792 19.34 -17.09 -6.05
N ASN A 793 19.25 -17.87 -4.96
CA ASN A 793 19.74 -17.48 -3.63
C ASN A 793 20.77 -18.49 -3.11
N THR A 794 22.04 -18.26 -3.43
CA THR A 794 23.16 -19.14 -3.05
C THR A 794 23.27 -19.38 -1.54
N ASP A 795 22.99 -18.40 -0.71
CA ASP A 795 23.07 -18.52 0.75
C ASP A 795 21.97 -19.44 1.30
N LYS A 796 20.77 -19.32 0.74
CA LYS A 796 19.66 -20.24 1.10
C LYS A 796 19.92 -21.66 0.59
N ILE A 797 20.44 -21.81 -0.62
CA ILE A 797 20.85 -23.13 -1.14
C ILE A 797 21.89 -23.77 -0.20
N ALA A 798 22.93 -23.04 0.20
CA ALA A 798 23.94 -23.56 1.12
C ALA A 798 23.33 -23.99 2.47
N THR A 799 22.40 -23.20 3.00
CA THR A 799 21.65 -23.51 4.23
C THR A 799 20.86 -24.81 4.08
N PHE A 800 20.13 -24.98 2.99
CA PHE A 800 19.30 -26.16 2.77
C PHE A 800 20.11 -27.41 2.41
N VAL A 801 21.25 -27.28 1.72
CA VAL A 801 22.19 -28.38 1.47
C VAL A 801 22.77 -28.88 2.82
N THR A 802 23.13 -27.97 3.71
CA THR A 802 23.60 -28.32 5.07
C THR A 802 22.51 -29.06 5.85
N GLU A 803 21.26 -28.59 5.76
CA GLU A 803 20.13 -29.22 6.41
C GLU A 803 19.85 -30.61 5.83
N CYS A 804 19.93 -30.81 4.51
CA CYS A 804 19.85 -32.13 3.88
C CYS A 804 20.89 -33.09 4.44
N GLY A 805 22.15 -32.63 4.58
CA GLY A 805 23.22 -33.45 5.17
C GLY A 805 22.91 -33.86 6.63
N ARG A 806 22.36 -32.94 7.43
CA ARG A 806 21.91 -33.22 8.81
C ARG A 806 20.77 -34.25 8.86
N MET A 807 19.88 -34.21 7.86
CA MET A 807 18.76 -35.17 7.72
C MET A 807 19.17 -36.51 7.06
N GLY A 808 20.46 -36.70 6.72
CA GLY A 808 20.94 -37.89 6.03
C GLY A 808 20.54 -37.97 4.55
N ILE A 809 20.13 -36.86 3.94
CA ILE A 809 19.77 -36.77 2.53
C ILE A 809 21.00 -36.36 1.71
N THR A 810 21.43 -37.22 0.78
CA THR A 810 22.57 -36.95 -0.09
C THR A 810 22.16 -36.01 -1.23
N ILE A 811 22.93 -34.93 -1.44
CA ILE A 811 22.81 -34.07 -2.60
C ILE A 811 23.82 -34.53 -3.64
N LEU A 812 23.32 -34.98 -4.79
CA LEU A 812 24.12 -35.44 -5.93
C LEU A 812 24.56 -34.26 -6.78
N PRO A 813 25.80 -34.24 -7.30
CA PRO A 813 26.29 -33.16 -8.15
C PRO A 813 25.47 -33.05 -9.45
N PRO A 814 25.50 -31.89 -10.13
CA PRO A 814 24.83 -31.74 -11.42
C PRO A 814 25.40 -32.74 -12.47
N ASP A 815 24.55 -33.29 -13.30
CA ASP A 815 24.86 -34.25 -14.35
C ASP A 815 24.03 -33.91 -15.58
N ILE A 816 24.69 -33.70 -16.73
CA ILE A 816 24.03 -33.27 -17.96
C ILE A 816 22.98 -34.26 -18.47
N ASN A 817 23.13 -35.56 -18.13
CA ASN A 817 22.22 -36.62 -18.57
C ASN A 817 21.10 -36.93 -17.56
N ARG A 818 21.24 -36.49 -16.30
CA ARG A 818 20.33 -36.84 -15.19
C ARG A 818 19.66 -35.64 -14.53
N SER A 819 20.33 -34.50 -14.52
CA SER A 819 19.78 -33.31 -13.92
C SER A 819 18.66 -32.73 -14.77
N ALA A 820 17.58 -32.31 -14.09
CA ALA A 820 16.55 -31.49 -14.70
C ALA A 820 16.86 -29.98 -14.43
N LEU A 821 15.96 -29.12 -14.86
CA LEU A 821 16.07 -27.67 -14.61
C LEU A 821 16.14 -27.37 -13.10
N THR A 822 15.27 -28.04 -12.30
CA THR A 822 15.17 -27.88 -10.83
C THR A 822 15.73 -29.11 -10.12
N PHE A 823 15.81 -29.05 -8.79
CA PHE A 823 16.20 -30.18 -7.95
C PHE A 823 15.13 -31.27 -7.96
N LEU A 824 15.56 -32.53 -8.13
CA LEU A 824 14.67 -33.70 -8.19
C LEU A 824 15.14 -34.83 -7.28
N PRO A 825 14.19 -35.56 -6.66
CA PRO A 825 14.49 -36.84 -6.01
C PRO A 825 15.05 -37.86 -7.03
N GLU A 826 16.09 -38.60 -6.61
CA GLU A 826 16.69 -39.68 -7.38
C GLU A 826 16.83 -40.91 -6.49
N GLU A 827 16.41 -42.09 -7.01
CA GLU A 827 16.54 -43.38 -6.33
C GLU A 827 17.95 -43.90 -6.44
N LEU A 828 18.54 -44.39 -5.34
CA LEU A 828 19.85 -44.98 -5.29
C LEU A 828 19.80 -46.38 -4.64
N PRO A 829 20.79 -47.28 -4.88
CA PRO A 829 20.84 -48.60 -4.24
C PRO A 829 20.99 -48.60 -2.71
N GLY A 830 20.84 -47.54 -2.04
CA GLY A 830 20.96 -47.42 -0.56
C GLY A 830 20.01 -46.42 0.03
N GLY A 831 19.04 -45.90 -0.74
CA GLY A 831 18.08 -44.86 -0.29
C GLY A 831 17.83 -43.82 -1.35
N ARG A 832 17.24 -42.73 -0.93
CA ARG A 832 16.85 -41.60 -1.82
C ARG A 832 17.78 -40.41 -1.65
N ALA A 833 18.10 -39.76 -2.77
CA ALA A 833 18.93 -38.57 -2.83
C ALA A 833 18.22 -37.43 -3.56
N ILE A 834 18.81 -36.26 -3.60
CA ILE A 834 18.34 -35.12 -4.41
C ILE A 834 19.41 -34.82 -5.46
N ARG A 835 19.06 -34.84 -6.74
CA ARG A 835 19.92 -34.42 -7.84
C ARG A 835 19.93 -32.90 -7.96
N PHE A 836 21.10 -32.30 -8.06
CA PHE A 836 21.27 -30.86 -8.22
C PHE A 836 20.69 -30.39 -9.56
N GLY A 837 19.87 -29.32 -9.53
CA GLY A 837 19.23 -28.74 -10.71
C GLY A 837 20.19 -27.90 -11.56
N LEU A 838 20.07 -27.94 -12.88
CA LEU A 838 20.97 -27.21 -13.78
C LEU A 838 20.83 -25.69 -13.65
N ALA A 839 19.59 -25.18 -13.46
CA ALA A 839 19.35 -23.75 -13.30
C ALA A 839 19.95 -23.15 -12.02
N ALA A 840 20.36 -23.97 -11.05
CA ALA A 840 21.05 -23.50 -9.85
C ALA A 840 22.57 -23.32 -10.04
N ILE A 841 23.09 -23.65 -11.21
CA ILE A 841 24.51 -23.46 -11.58
C ILE A 841 24.66 -22.00 -12.05
N LYS A 842 25.58 -21.27 -11.43
CA LYS A 842 25.83 -19.87 -11.80
C LYS A 842 26.18 -19.73 -13.29
N ASN A 843 25.45 -18.88 -14.00
CA ASN A 843 25.60 -18.56 -15.43
C ASN A 843 25.16 -19.69 -16.41
N VAL A 844 24.33 -20.63 -15.96
CA VAL A 844 23.68 -21.64 -16.81
C VAL A 844 22.23 -21.28 -17.04
#